data_286602fedcd7827d8cc8c4bad4505fec
#
_entry.id   286602fedcd7827d8cc8c4bad4505fec
#
_cell.length_a   1.000
_cell.length_b   1.000
_cell.length_c   1.000
_cell.angle_alpha   90.00
_cell.angle_beta   90.00
_cell.angle_gamma   90.00
#
_symmetry.space_group_name_H-M   'P 1'
#
loop_
_entity.id
_entity.type
_entity.pdbx_description
1 polymer ?
#
loop_
_entity_poly.entity_id
_entity_poly.type
_entity_poly.pdbx_seq_one_letter_code
_entity_poly.pdbx_strand_id
1 'polypeptide(L)'
;REFEKPINVSAQILLDRERCVSCARCTRFADQIAGDPMLELLERGAQQQVGTADDEPFDSYFSGNTIQICPVGALTSATYRFRARPFDLVSVPTTCEHCASGCSLRTDYRRSTITRRLAWDDPEVNEEWNCDKGRFAFPYMQQGRLEWPLIRENGELRTASWPEAIDVAARGLQAAGQDTAVLVGGRSTVEDAYAYQRFARAVLGTDNIDFRARANSAEEHSFLASRVAGTPAQVEYSDLESAPTVLLVSFEPEDESPIVFLRLRKASRTGTHVYSVGSGATRGLEKMAGTCIPVQPGREADVLANLPVHVRDALAQPGAVIMVGERAAASNGTLTAVVELAESTGAALAWVPRRAGERGALDAGALAGVLPGGRPLTDAIARNSVAQAWGLAESDLPRPGLCGVELHDAITEGRINAAVVGGVEPADYPLDAVQALGDLDFVVSLENHHSAVTELADVVLPVAVVSEKSGTFVDWEGRPRPFGQVFRDAMMGSDAYVLGMLASALDHAQPATVADIRAELGRLGPWTGSRIPFEPVHAVHSVHSVHSVHSEQAQPATTGEVRLDSWRLLLDLGVMQEGDPHLAATARPSVARMSPGTAQRFSIGTHVRIEGPGGFVQLPVELDESMVDDVVWAPMNSEGCRIYRDLGVGYGHAVSIAPAIEGGSA
;
A
#
# COMPACT_ATOMS: atom_id res chain seq x y z
N ARG A 1 -17.14 -24.83 -38.46
CA ARG A 1 -17.75 -24.01 -37.41
C ARG A 1 -17.00 -22.71 -37.39
N GLU A 2 -17.64 -21.58 -37.64
CA GLU A 2 -17.07 -20.28 -37.38
C GLU A 2 -17.36 -19.94 -35.91
N PHE A 3 -16.30 -19.59 -35.18
CA PHE A 3 -16.43 -19.06 -33.81
C PHE A 3 -16.36 -17.54 -33.84
N GLU A 4 -17.10 -16.90 -32.96
CA GLU A 4 -16.99 -15.47 -32.70
C GLU A 4 -15.54 -15.12 -32.32
N LYS A 5 -15.02 -14.02 -32.86
CA LYS A 5 -13.63 -13.58 -32.62
C LYS A 5 -13.55 -12.08 -32.35
N PRO A 6 -12.98 -11.67 -31.23
CA PRO A 6 -12.61 -12.49 -30.06
C PRO A 6 -13.81 -12.79 -29.16
N ILE A 7 -13.68 -13.82 -28.31
CA ILE A 7 -14.59 -14.05 -27.20
C ILE A 7 -14.02 -13.31 -26.00
N ASN A 8 -14.84 -12.51 -25.35
CA ASN A 8 -14.46 -11.83 -24.11
C ASN A 8 -14.59 -12.83 -22.96
N VAL A 9 -13.46 -13.27 -22.40
CA VAL A 9 -13.41 -14.10 -21.19
C VAL A 9 -13.56 -13.20 -19.95
N SER A 10 -13.00 -12.00 -20.04
CA SER A 10 -13.24 -10.86 -19.14
C SER A 10 -13.08 -9.57 -19.94
N ALA A 11 -13.26 -8.41 -19.30
CA ALA A 11 -12.98 -7.12 -19.95
C ALA A 11 -11.52 -6.99 -20.42
N GLN A 12 -10.58 -7.67 -19.75
CA GLN A 12 -9.14 -7.60 -20.04
C GLN A 12 -8.64 -8.79 -20.87
N ILE A 13 -9.27 -9.97 -20.76
CA ILE A 13 -8.79 -11.22 -21.39
C ILE A 13 -9.67 -11.61 -22.56
N LEU A 14 -9.05 -11.71 -23.73
CA LEU A 14 -9.70 -12.08 -24.99
C LEU A 14 -9.23 -13.46 -25.44
N LEU A 15 -10.17 -14.31 -25.89
CA LEU A 15 -9.91 -15.68 -26.36
C LEU A 15 -10.22 -15.83 -27.87
N ASP A 16 -9.27 -16.37 -28.61
CA ASP A 16 -9.48 -16.90 -29.98
C ASP A 16 -9.44 -18.43 -29.91
N ARG A 17 -10.62 -19.07 -29.94
CA ARG A 17 -10.75 -20.52 -29.83
C ARG A 17 -10.12 -21.27 -30.99
N GLU A 18 -10.05 -20.69 -32.20
CA GLU A 18 -9.44 -21.36 -33.36
C GLU A 18 -7.91 -21.48 -33.24
N ARG A 19 -7.28 -20.61 -32.43
CA ARG A 19 -5.84 -20.70 -32.12
C ARG A 19 -5.53 -21.60 -30.95
N CYS A 20 -6.54 -21.95 -30.15
CA CYS A 20 -6.37 -22.74 -28.94
C CYS A 20 -5.98 -24.20 -29.29
N VAL A 21 -4.88 -24.67 -28.70
CA VAL A 21 -4.40 -26.05 -28.83
C VAL A 21 -4.87 -26.95 -27.68
N SER A 22 -5.79 -26.49 -26.87
CA SER A 22 -6.39 -27.23 -25.74
C SER A 22 -5.36 -27.84 -24.79
N CYS A 23 -4.24 -27.14 -24.54
CA CYS A 23 -3.15 -27.64 -23.68
C CYS A 23 -3.46 -27.56 -22.16
N ALA A 24 -4.56 -26.97 -21.79
CA ALA A 24 -5.04 -26.80 -20.41
C ALA A 24 -4.09 -26.06 -19.44
N ARG A 25 -3.10 -25.30 -19.94
CA ARG A 25 -2.22 -24.53 -19.05
C ARG A 25 -2.99 -23.45 -18.30
N CYS A 26 -3.87 -22.71 -18.99
CA CYS A 26 -4.67 -21.64 -18.38
C CYS A 26 -5.65 -22.16 -17.34
N THR A 27 -6.33 -23.29 -17.60
CA THR A 27 -7.28 -23.89 -16.65
C THR A 27 -6.55 -24.41 -15.41
N ARG A 28 -5.40 -25.08 -15.61
CA ARG A 28 -4.57 -25.53 -14.47
C ARG A 28 -3.99 -24.38 -13.67
N PHE A 29 -3.58 -23.30 -14.30
CA PHE A 29 -3.13 -22.09 -13.59
C PHE A 29 -4.26 -21.52 -12.75
N ALA A 30 -5.43 -21.31 -13.35
CA ALA A 30 -6.59 -20.75 -12.66
C ALA A 30 -6.96 -21.58 -11.41
N ASP A 31 -7.04 -22.89 -11.53
CA ASP A 31 -7.37 -23.79 -10.42
C ASP A 31 -6.21 -23.96 -9.43
N GLN A 32 -5.03 -24.38 -9.92
CA GLN A 32 -3.95 -24.87 -9.05
C GLN A 32 -3.13 -23.77 -8.43
N ILE A 33 -2.92 -22.65 -9.14
CA ILE A 33 -2.08 -21.52 -8.68
C ILE A 33 -2.94 -20.40 -8.10
N ALA A 34 -3.84 -19.83 -8.91
CA ALA A 34 -4.66 -18.70 -8.49
C ALA A 34 -5.79 -19.08 -7.49
N GLY A 35 -6.31 -20.30 -7.59
CA GLY A 35 -7.46 -20.73 -6.78
C GLY A 35 -8.78 -20.15 -7.29
N ASP A 36 -8.83 -19.78 -8.57
CA ASP A 36 -9.99 -19.27 -9.27
C ASP A 36 -10.34 -20.21 -10.46
N PRO A 37 -10.99 -21.37 -10.23
CA PRO A 37 -11.24 -22.39 -11.26
C PRO A 37 -12.35 -21.97 -12.22
N MET A 38 -12.35 -20.71 -12.68
CA MET A 38 -13.38 -20.15 -13.56
C MET A 38 -13.13 -20.44 -15.04
N LEU A 39 -11.87 -20.77 -15.43
CA LEU A 39 -11.52 -21.24 -16.76
C LEU A 39 -11.50 -22.76 -16.78
N GLU A 40 -12.36 -23.36 -17.60
CA GLU A 40 -12.52 -24.81 -17.67
C GLU A 40 -12.41 -25.35 -19.11
N LEU A 41 -12.28 -26.66 -19.22
CA LEU A 41 -12.44 -27.38 -20.47
C LEU A 41 -13.91 -27.78 -20.62
N LEU A 42 -14.65 -27.00 -21.39
CA LEU A 42 -16.04 -27.22 -21.67
C LEU A 42 -16.20 -28.29 -22.76
N GLU A 43 -17.31 -29.02 -22.75
CA GLU A 43 -17.65 -30.10 -23.66
C GLU A 43 -16.61 -31.26 -23.66
N ARG A 44 -16.66 -32.17 -24.60
CA ARG A 44 -15.78 -33.34 -24.68
C ARG A 44 -15.48 -33.77 -26.13
N GLY A 45 -14.40 -34.53 -26.28
CA GLY A 45 -13.96 -35.06 -27.56
C GLY A 45 -13.57 -33.94 -28.53
N ALA A 46 -13.98 -34.03 -29.78
CA ALA A 46 -13.66 -33.05 -30.81
C ALA A 46 -14.32 -31.66 -30.59
N GLN A 47 -15.22 -31.56 -29.66
CA GLN A 47 -15.89 -30.28 -29.30
C GLN A 47 -15.29 -29.61 -28.08
N GLN A 48 -14.34 -30.26 -27.40
CA GLN A 48 -13.69 -29.71 -26.22
C GLN A 48 -13.06 -28.35 -26.49
N GLN A 49 -13.33 -27.39 -25.65
CA GLN A 49 -12.85 -26.02 -25.77
C GLN A 49 -12.62 -25.39 -24.43
N VAL A 50 -11.73 -24.38 -24.34
CA VAL A 50 -11.54 -23.55 -23.16
C VAL A 50 -12.62 -22.48 -23.12
N GLY A 51 -13.17 -22.23 -21.95
CA GLY A 51 -14.16 -21.16 -21.69
C GLY A 51 -14.46 -21.01 -20.21
N THR A 52 -15.35 -20.09 -19.91
CA THR A 52 -15.97 -19.93 -18.59
C THR A 52 -17.30 -20.69 -18.57
N ALA A 53 -17.66 -21.25 -17.43
CA ALA A 53 -18.98 -21.83 -17.23
C ALA A 53 -20.01 -20.70 -17.07
N ASP A 54 -21.22 -20.94 -17.56
CA ASP A 54 -22.40 -20.08 -17.33
C ASP A 54 -22.26 -18.58 -17.69
N ASP A 55 -21.37 -18.26 -18.67
CA ASP A 55 -21.08 -16.88 -19.10
C ASP A 55 -20.60 -15.94 -18.00
N GLU A 56 -20.14 -16.46 -16.84
CA GLU A 56 -19.52 -15.67 -15.80
C GLU A 56 -18.15 -15.14 -16.24
N PRO A 57 -17.82 -13.86 -15.99
CA PRO A 57 -16.52 -13.30 -16.35
C PRO A 57 -15.40 -13.92 -15.50
N PHE A 58 -14.21 -14.06 -16.09
CA PHE A 58 -13.03 -14.53 -15.38
C PHE A 58 -12.52 -13.48 -14.40
N ASP A 59 -13.14 -13.42 -13.23
CA ASP A 59 -12.85 -12.48 -12.12
C ASP A 59 -11.71 -13.02 -11.24
N SER A 60 -10.49 -13.00 -11.75
CA SER A 60 -9.28 -13.37 -11.01
C SER A 60 -8.27 -12.24 -11.02
N TYR A 61 -7.72 -11.90 -9.87
CA TYR A 61 -6.63 -10.94 -9.75
C TYR A 61 -5.31 -11.38 -10.43
N PHE A 62 -5.28 -12.61 -10.96
CA PHE A 62 -4.12 -13.20 -11.61
C PHE A 62 -4.39 -13.56 -13.07
N SER A 63 -5.50 -13.09 -13.64
CA SER A 63 -6.00 -13.47 -14.97
C SER A 63 -4.96 -13.27 -16.08
N GLY A 64 -4.16 -12.21 -16.01
CA GLY A 64 -3.14 -11.86 -17.00
C GLY A 64 -2.01 -12.88 -17.14
N ASN A 65 -1.76 -13.74 -16.14
CA ASN A 65 -0.79 -14.82 -16.26
C ASN A 65 -1.20 -15.85 -17.30
N THR A 66 -2.50 -16.04 -17.52
CA THR A 66 -3.01 -16.97 -18.54
C THR A 66 -2.59 -16.57 -19.95
N ILE A 67 -2.42 -15.27 -20.22
CA ILE A 67 -1.86 -14.75 -21.47
C ILE A 67 -0.39 -15.13 -21.60
N GLN A 68 0.39 -14.95 -20.55
CA GLN A 68 1.84 -15.18 -20.56
C GLN A 68 2.19 -16.66 -20.75
N ILE A 69 1.43 -17.56 -20.09
CA ILE A 69 1.66 -19.01 -20.19
C ILE A 69 1.02 -19.66 -21.41
N CYS A 70 0.14 -18.96 -22.14
CA CYS A 70 -0.47 -19.47 -23.35
C CYS A 70 0.59 -19.66 -24.44
N PRO A 71 0.85 -20.91 -24.92
CA PRO A 71 1.93 -21.18 -25.87
C PRO A 71 1.65 -20.63 -27.26
N VAL A 72 0.42 -20.19 -27.53
CA VAL A 72 -0.05 -19.64 -28.80
C VAL A 72 -0.80 -18.33 -28.52
N GLY A 73 -1.12 -17.57 -29.55
CA GLY A 73 -1.88 -16.32 -29.39
C GLY A 73 -3.39 -16.52 -29.24
N ALA A 74 -3.83 -17.54 -28.50
CA ALA A 74 -5.23 -17.78 -28.20
C ALA A 74 -5.76 -16.84 -27.14
N LEU A 75 -5.06 -16.72 -26.00
CA LEU A 75 -5.36 -15.73 -24.97
C LEU A 75 -4.53 -14.47 -25.21
N THR A 76 -5.17 -13.32 -25.21
CA THR A 76 -4.55 -12.02 -25.48
C THR A 76 -5.14 -10.94 -24.58
N SER A 77 -4.33 -9.91 -24.26
CA SER A 77 -4.79 -8.74 -23.51
C SER A 77 -5.56 -7.78 -24.42
N ALA A 78 -6.69 -7.26 -23.96
CA ALA A 78 -7.43 -6.21 -24.65
C ALA A 78 -6.56 -4.95 -24.84
N THR A 79 -5.78 -4.56 -23.83
CA THR A 79 -4.89 -3.40 -23.88
C THR A 79 -3.75 -3.56 -24.88
N TYR A 80 -3.16 -4.75 -25.01
CA TYR A 80 -1.97 -4.97 -25.86
C TYR A 80 -2.27 -5.47 -27.26
N ARG A 81 -3.41 -6.16 -27.48
CA ARG A 81 -3.73 -6.80 -28.77
C ARG A 81 -3.55 -5.85 -29.94
N PHE A 82 -2.75 -6.26 -30.95
CA PHE A 82 -2.41 -5.51 -32.15
C PHE A 82 -1.61 -4.20 -31.98
N ARG A 83 -1.07 -3.91 -30.79
CA ARG A 83 -0.29 -2.68 -30.54
C ARG A 83 1.15 -2.75 -31.05
N ALA A 84 1.79 -3.90 -30.90
CA ALA A 84 3.17 -4.10 -31.34
C ALA A 84 3.44 -5.57 -31.65
N ARG A 85 4.48 -5.82 -32.46
CA ARG A 85 5.03 -7.17 -32.65
C ARG A 85 6.17 -7.40 -31.65
N PRO A 86 6.42 -8.65 -31.19
CA PRO A 86 7.45 -8.91 -30.18
C PRO A 86 8.85 -8.37 -30.55
N PHE A 87 9.24 -8.43 -31.83
CA PHE A 87 10.54 -7.95 -32.28
C PHE A 87 10.67 -6.42 -32.40
N ASP A 88 9.55 -5.67 -32.29
CA ASP A 88 9.54 -4.20 -32.25
C ASP A 88 9.75 -3.66 -30.84
N LEU A 89 9.74 -4.52 -29.85
CA LEU A 89 9.76 -4.14 -28.45
C LEU A 89 11.18 -4.07 -27.89
N VAL A 90 11.40 -3.07 -27.06
CA VAL A 90 12.54 -3.03 -26.14
C VAL A 90 12.07 -3.50 -24.78
N SER A 91 12.79 -4.45 -24.20
CA SER A 91 12.45 -5.06 -22.92
C SER A 91 13.43 -4.61 -21.85
N VAL A 92 12.93 -4.16 -20.71
CA VAL A 92 13.73 -3.73 -19.55
C VAL A 92 13.26 -4.48 -18.31
N PRO A 93 14.19 -5.10 -17.52
CA PRO A 93 13.87 -5.59 -16.20
C PRO A 93 13.48 -4.44 -15.27
N THR A 94 12.37 -4.57 -14.57
CA THR A 94 11.88 -3.57 -13.62
C THR A 94 11.35 -4.25 -12.36
N THR A 95 11.10 -3.47 -11.32
CA THR A 95 10.43 -3.90 -10.09
C THR A 95 9.04 -3.27 -10.04
N CYS A 96 8.06 -4.02 -9.56
CA CYS A 96 6.69 -3.55 -9.37
C CYS A 96 6.65 -2.48 -8.25
N GLU A 97 5.96 -1.38 -8.53
CA GLU A 97 5.83 -0.23 -7.63
C GLU A 97 4.52 -0.17 -6.84
N HIS A 98 3.64 -1.16 -7.01
CA HIS A 98 2.28 -1.07 -6.45
C HIS A 98 2.18 -1.50 -4.98
N CYS A 99 2.83 -2.58 -4.61
CA CYS A 99 2.77 -3.11 -3.24
C CYS A 99 4.11 -3.67 -2.77
N ALA A 100 4.20 -4.00 -1.49
CA ALA A 100 5.42 -4.49 -0.88
C ALA A 100 5.80 -5.94 -1.23
N SER A 101 5.11 -6.59 -2.16
CA SER A 101 5.50 -7.94 -2.62
C SER A 101 6.88 -7.98 -3.30
N GLY A 102 7.35 -6.88 -3.89
CA GLY A 102 8.68 -6.80 -4.49
C GLY A 102 8.84 -7.54 -5.84
N CYS A 103 7.76 -7.73 -6.61
CA CYS A 103 7.77 -8.52 -7.85
C CYS A 103 8.78 -8.03 -8.88
N SER A 104 9.54 -8.97 -9.45
CA SER A 104 10.31 -8.76 -10.68
C SER A 104 9.40 -8.73 -11.89
N LEU A 105 9.52 -7.69 -12.70
CA LEU A 105 8.75 -7.50 -13.93
C LEU A 105 9.67 -7.30 -15.13
N ARG A 106 9.12 -7.58 -16.30
CA ARG A 106 9.64 -7.14 -17.59
C ARG A 106 8.70 -6.09 -18.17
N THR A 107 9.21 -4.87 -18.34
CA THR A 107 8.49 -3.79 -18.99
C THR A 107 8.89 -3.72 -20.45
N ASP A 108 7.93 -3.92 -21.35
CA ASP A 108 8.11 -3.86 -22.80
C ASP A 108 7.57 -2.53 -23.34
N TYR A 109 8.41 -1.78 -24.05
CA TYR A 109 8.03 -0.51 -24.65
C TYR A 109 8.43 -0.38 -26.12
N ARG A 110 7.77 0.53 -26.84
CA ARG A 110 8.07 0.89 -28.21
C ARG A 110 7.92 2.40 -28.40
N ARG A 111 8.92 3.08 -28.94
CA ARG A 111 8.90 4.55 -29.21
C ARG A 111 8.44 5.35 -27.98
N SER A 112 9.09 5.15 -26.86
CA SER A 112 8.79 5.82 -25.57
C SER A 112 7.36 5.58 -25.02
N THR A 113 6.71 4.49 -25.47
CA THR A 113 5.38 4.09 -24.96
C THR A 113 5.46 2.69 -24.40
N ILE A 114 5.13 2.53 -23.11
CA ILE A 114 4.98 1.22 -22.47
C ILE A 114 3.76 0.55 -23.11
N THR A 115 3.95 -0.68 -23.57
CA THR A 115 2.91 -1.44 -24.27
C THR A 115 2.37 -2.60 -23.45
N ARG A 116 3.23 -3.19 -22.60
CA ARG A 116 2.84 -4.26 -21.68
C ARG A 116 3.89 -4.46 -20.58
N ARG A 117 3.46 -5.10 -19.52
CA ARG A 117 4.31 -5.69 -18.46
C ARG A 117 4.05 -7.18 -18.37
N LEU A 118 5.09 -7.93 -18.07
CA LEU A 118 5.05 -9.38 -17.86
C LEU A 118 5.75 -9.69 -16.54
N ALA A 119 5.38 -10.80 -15.90
CA ALA A 119 6.16 -11.34 -14.80
C ALA A 119 7.54 -11.73 -15.33
N TRP A 120 8.58 -11.40 -14.55
CA TRP A 120 9.93 -11.91 -14.79
C TRP A 120 10.19 -13.05 -13.82
N ASP A 121 10.90 -14.07 -14.27
CA ASP A 121 11.25 -15.22 -13.45
C ASP A 121 12.12 -14.80 -12.27
N ASP A 122 11.62 -15.02 -11.06
CA ASP A 122 12.29 -14.72 -9.79
C ASP A 122 11.86 -15.74 -8.73
N PRO A 123 12.57 -16.87 -8.64
CA PRO A 123 12.19 -17.97 -7.75
C PRO A 123 12.12 -17.57 -6.27
N GLU A 124 12.88 -16.56 -5.86
CA GLU A 124 12.92 -16.11 -4.47
C GLU A 124 11.70 -15.26 -4.10
N VAL A 125 11.11 -14.50 -5.04
CA VAL A 125 10.02 -13.57 -4.78
C VAL A 125 8.72 -14.00 -5.44
N ASN A 126 8.54 -13.73 -6.73
CA ASN A 126 7.26 -13.92 -7.41
C ASN A 126 7.21 -15.13 -8.35
N GLU A 127 8.24 -15.98 -8.34
CA GLU A 127 8.36 -17.10 -9.28
C GLU A 127 8.14 -16.62 -10.74
N GLU A 128 7.15 -17.14 -11.43
CA GLU A 128 6.77 -16.74 -12.80
C GLU A 128 5.48 -15.89 -12.83
N TRP A 129 4.98 -15.43 -11.66
CA TRP A 129 3.65 -14.85 -11.53
C TRP A 129 3.67 -13.38 -11.15
N ASN A 130 2.62 -12.65 -11.54
CA ASN A 130 2.28 -11.34 -11.00
C ASN A 130 0.76 -11.15 -10.96
N CYS A 131 0.28 -10.19 -10.19
CA CYS A 131 -1.12 -9.82 -10.17
C CYS A 131 -1.48 -8.91 -11.36
N ASP A 132 -2.77 -8.79 -11.65
CA ASP A 132 -3.26 -7.98 -12.76
C ASP A 132 -3.00 -6.48 -12.56
N LYS A 133 -3.00 -5.98 -11.30
CA LYS A 133 -2.56 -4.62 -10.98
C LYS A 133 -1.11 -4.37 -11.43
N GLY A 134 -0.16 -5.23 -11.02
CA GLY A 134 1.24 -5.10 -11.43
C GLY A 134 1.44 -5.24 -12.94
N ARG A 135 0.59 -6.01 -13.61
CA ARG A 135 0.67 -6.28 -15.05
C ARG A 135 0.08 -5.16 -15.90
N PHE A 136 -1.06 -4.60 -15.53
CA PHE A 136 -1.84 -3.73 -16.39
C PHE A 136 -1.91 -2.27 -15.91
N ALA A 137 -1.70 -1.99 -14.63
CA ALA A 137 -1.77 -0.64 -14.08
C ALA A 137 -0.48 0.16 -14.34
N PHE A 138 -0.12 0.38 -15.59
CA PHE A 138 1.02 1.20 -16.02
C PHE A 138 0.63 2.45 -16.82
N PRO A 139 -0.60 2.61 -17.36
CA PRO A 139 -0.94 3.78 -18.18
C PRO A 139 -0.81 5.10 -17.44
N TYR A 140 -1.01 5.12 -16.11
CA TYR A 140 -0.80 6.32 -15.29
C TYR A 140 0.59 6.94 -15.48
N MET A 141 1.60 6.14 -15.83
CA MET A 141 2.97 6.65 -16.06
C MET A 141 3.07 7.60 -17.26
N GLN A 142 2.08 7.58 -18.15
CA GLN A 142 2.09 8.33 -19.39
C GLN A 142 0.84 9.20 -19.61
N GLN A 143 -0.18 9.05 -18.77
CA GLN A 143 -1.44 9.80 -18.87
C GLN A 143 -1.65 10.64 -17.62
N GLY A 144 -2.28 11.80 -17.77
CA GLY A 144 -2.64 12.68 -16.64
C GLY A 144 -1.44 13.30 -15.89
N ARG A 145 -0.24 13.33 -16.51
CA ARG A 145 1.00 13.76 -15.90
C ARG A 145 1.07 15.27 -15.71
N LEU A 146 1.66 15.67 -14.58
CA LEU A 146 2.16 17.01 -14.40
C LEU A 146 3.44 17.19 -15.24
N GLU A 147 3.45 18.17 -16.15
CA GLU A 147 4.56 18.42 -17.06
C GLU A 147 5.39 19.64 -16.65
N TRP A 148 4.75 20.61 -15.99
CA TRP A 148 5.35 21.90 -15.64
C TRP A 148 5.12 22.21 -14.17
N PRO A 149 6.05 22.93 -13.50
CA PRO A 149 5.81 23.45 -12.17
C PRO A 149 4.60 24.38 -12.14
N LEU A 150 3.88 24.37 -11.02
CA LEU A 150 2.76 25.27 -10.76
C LEU A 150 3.07 26.08 -9.50
N ILE A 151 2.64 27.35 -9.50
CA ILE A 151 2.65 28.22 -8.32
C ILE A 151 1.27 28.84 -8.11
N ARG A 152 0.93 29.09 -6.85
CA ARG A 152 -0.32 29.74 -6.48
C ARG A 152 -0.14 31.26 -6.54
N GLU A 153 -0.97 31.91 -7.33
CA GLU A 153 -1.02 33.36 -7.44
C GLU A 153 -2.48 33.83 -7.42
N ASN A 154 -2.79 34.76 -6.52
CA ASN A 154 -4.18 35.23 -6.29
C ASN A 154 -5.21 34.12 -6.04
N GLY A 155 -4.80 33.03 -5.38
CA GLY A 155 -5.65 31.88 -5.06
C GLY A 155 -5.76 30.81 -6.15
N GLU A 156 -5.19 31.02 -7.34
CA GLU A 156 -5.22 30.07 -8.46
C GLU A 156 -3.83 29.52 -8.78
N LEU A 157 -3.76 28.25 -9.16
CA LEU A 157 -2.52 27.63 -9.64
C LEU A 157 -2.27 28.02 -11.09
N ARG A 158 -1.09 28.53 -11.38
CA ARG A 158 -0.62 28.81 -12.74
C ARG A 158 0.70 28.13 -13.04
N THR A 159 0.95 27.84 -14.30
CA THR A 159 2.24 27.34 -14.79
C THR A 159 3.36 28.34 -14.53
N ALA A 160 4.50 27.84 -14.04
CA ALA A 160 5.70 28.61 -13.78
C ALA A 160 6.95 27.95 -14.41
N SER A 161 8.01 28.71 -14.56
CA SER A 161 9.31 28.16 -14.90
C SER A 161 9.95 27.46 -13.69
N TRP A 162 10.84 26.50 -13.92
CA TRP A 162 11.57 25.84 -12.83
C TRP A 162 12.29 26.83 -11.91
N PRO A 163 13.08 27.82 -12.42
CA PRO A 163 13.74 28.81 -11.54
C PRO A 163 12.76 29.60 -10.69
N GLU A 164 11.61 30.01 -11.26
CA GLU A 164 10.58 30.75 -10.54
C GLU A 164 9.94 29.91 -9.43
N ALA A 165 9.53 28.67 -9.74
CA ALA A 165 8.90 27.78 -8.78
C ALA A 165 9.86 27.38 -7.63
N ILE A 166 11.11 27.10 -7.94
CA ILE A 166 12.15 26.81 -6.94
C ILE A 166 12.41 28.02 -6.03
N ASP A 167 12.46 29.23 -6.58
CA ASP A 167 12.67 30.46 -5.80
C ASP A 167 11.47 30.74 -4.86
N VAL A 168 10.24 30.56 -5.33
CA VAL A 168 9.03 30.69 -4.50
C VAL A 168 9.02 29.65 -3.39
N ALA A 169 9.30 28.37 -3.72
CA ALA A 169 9.35 27.28 -2.74
C ALA A 169 10.44 27.52 -1.68
N ALA A 170 11.65 27.91 -2.11
CA ALA A 170 12.76 28.18 -1.20
C ALA A 170 12.44 29.31 -0.21
N ARG A 171 11.86 30.43 -0.69
CA ARG A 171 11.46 31.53 0.20
C ARG A 171 10.40 31.14 1.22
N GLY A 172 9.37 30.40 0.81
CA GLY A 172 8.32 29.92 1.72
C GLY A 172 8.87 28.97 2.78
N LEU A 173 9.68 28.00 2.38
CA LEU A 173 10.31 27.07 3.30
C LEU A 173 11.32 27.74 4.22
N GLN A 174 12.09 28.71 3.74
CA GLN A 174 13.02 29.50 4.56
C GLN A 174 12.29 30.31 5.64
N ALA A 175 11.11 30.83 5.33
CA ALA A 175 10.29 31.58 6.29
C ALA A 175 9.75 30.68 7.41
N ALA A 176 9.35 29.45 7.09
CA ALA A 176 8.84 28.49 8.09
C ALA A 176 9.96 27.78 8.87
N GLY A 177 11.10 27.49 8.24
CA GLY A 177 12.27 26.85 8.89
C GLY A 177 11.90 25.52 9.55
N GLN A 178 12.16 25.42 10.86
CA GLN A 178 11.93 24.21 11.67
C GLN A 178 10.43 23.86 11.85
N ASP A 179 9.54 24.82 11.66
CA ASP A 179 8.09 24.62 11.79
C ASP A 179 7.49 24.04 10.50
N THR A 180 8.29 23.26 9.79
CA THR A 180 7.93 22.56 8.56
C THR A 180 7.77 21.06 8.80
N ALA A 181 6.71 20.47 8.26
CA ALA A 181 6.51 19.02 8.17
C ALA A 181 7.03 18.47 6.85
N VAL A 182 7.53 17.23 6.84
CA VAL A 182 7.90 16.51 5.63
C VAL A 182 7.11 15.20 5.57
N LEU A 183 6.22 15.06 4.58
CA LEU A 183 5.38 13.88 4.40
C LEU A 183 5.82 13.12 3.16
N VAL A 184 6.14 11.83 3.35
CA VAL A 184 6.66 10.96 2.30
C VAL A 184 5.64 9.88 1.98
N GLY A 185 5.12 9.85 0.76
CA GLY A 185 4.13 8.85 0.33
C GLY A 185 4.75 7.51 -0.03
N GLY A 186 3.89 6.50 -0.06
CA GLY A 186 4.27 5.10 -0.26
C GLY A 186 4.80 4.73 -1.65
N ARG A 187 4.91 5.67 -2.61
CA ARG A 187 5.53 5.45 -3.94
C ARG A 187 7.04 5.75 -3.97
N SER A 188 7.60 6.28 -2.88
CA SER A 188 8.99 6.74 -2.85
C SER A 188 9.96 5.57 -2.88
N THR A 189 11.04 5.70 -3.67
CA THR A 189 12.18 4.77 -3.58
C THR A 189 12.98 5.01 -2.31
N VAL A 190 13.86 4.09 -1.94
CA VAL A 190 14.80 4.28 -0.82
C VAL A 190 15.58 5.58 -1.01
N GLU A 191 16.04 5.84 -2.23
CA GLU A 191 16.85 7.01 -2.55
C GLU A 191 16.04 8.32 -2.44
N ASP A 192 14.80 8.31 -2.90
CA ASP A 192 13.93 9.48 -2.76
C ASP A 192 13.57 9.72 -1.28
N ALA A 193 13.17 8.68 -0.55
CA ALA A 193 12.87 8.78 0.88
C ALA A 193 14.08 9.25 1.71
N TYR A 194 15.28 8.78 1.35
CA TYR A 194 16.52 9.28 1.93
C TYR A 194 16.73 10.75 1.65
N ALA A 195 16.44 11.20 0.44
CA ALA A 195 16.56 12.62 0.10
C ALA A 195 15.56 13.48 0.91
N TYR A 196 14.32 13.03 1.10
CA TYR A 196 13.33 13.73 1.93
C TYR A 196 13.81 13.87 3.39
N GLN A 197 14.25 12.76 4.01
CA GLN A 197 14.65 12.79 5.41
C GLN A 197 15.93 13.61 5.63
N ARG A 198 16.85 13.59 4.66
CA ARG A 198 18.05 14.40 4.70
C ARG A 198 17.73 15.89 4.50
N PHE A 199 16.80 16.21 3.59
CA PHE A 199 16.30 17.56 3.38
C PHE A 199 15.64 18.11 4.65
N ALA A 200 14.79 17.33 5.31
CA ALA A 200 14.18 17.70 6.58
C ALA A 200 15.26 18.07 7.64
N ARG A 201 16.20 17.17 7.86
CA ARG A 201 17.14 17.29 8.99
C ARG A 201 18.33 18.18 8.72
N ALA A 202 18.89 18.12 7.51
CA ALA A 202 20.12 18.85 7.16
C ALA A 202 19.86 20.23 6.53
N VAL A 203 18.70 20.44 5.89
CA VAL A 203 18.37 21.69 5.20
C VAL A 203 17.36 22.51 6.01
N LEU A 204 16.23 21.91 6.42
CA LEU A 204 15.20 22.61 7.19
C LEU A 204 15.48 22.61 8.70
N GLY A 205 16.37 21.74 9.19
CA GLY A 205 16.70 21.62 10.62
C GLY A 205 15.56 21.04 11.48
N THR A 206 14.66 20.27 10.88
CA THR A 206 13.52 19.66 11.55
C THR A 206 13.57 18.12 11.47
N ASP A 207 12.98 17.45 12.45
CA ASP A 207 12.72 16.01 12.45
C ASP A 207 11.21 15.71 12.38
N ASN A 208 10.40 16.69 12.00
CA ASN A 208 8.96 16.53 11.76
C ASN A 208 8.73 15.80 10.43
N ILE A 209 8.92 14.49 10.43
CA ILE A 209 8.86 13.66 9.22
C ILE A 209 8.10 12.38 9.45
N ASP A 210 7.26 11.99 8.49
CA ASP A 210 6.56 10.72 8.48
C ASP A 210 6.40 10.18 7.07
N PHE A 211 6.65 8.86 6.91
CA PHE A 211 6.38 8.15 5.66
C PHE A 211 4.99 7.50 5.63
N ARG A 212 4.30 7.45 6.76
CA ARG A 212 3.00 6.81 6.92
C ARG A 212 1.88 7.80 6.60
N ALA A 213 1.83 8.23 5.35
CA ALA A 213 0.74 9.08 4.85
C ALA A 213 -0.58 8.27 4.70
N ARG A 214 -1.05 7.72 5.80
CA ARG A 214 -2.23 6.88 6.01
C ARG A 214 -2.63 6.90 7.48
N ALA A 215 -3.72 6.22 7.84
CA ALA A 215 -4.06 6.02 9.25
C ALA A 215 -2.90 5.31 9.98
N ASN A 216 -2.51 5.83 11.11
CA ASN A 216 -1.37 5.36 11.90
C ASN A 216 -1.60 5.62 13.39
N SER A 217 -0.68 5.15 14.24
CA SER A 217 -0.72 5.37 15.68
C SER A 217 0.67 5.52 16.28
N ALA A 218 0.74 6.02 17.53
CA ALA A 218 1.97 6.08 18.30
C ALA A 218 2.51 4.67 18.62
N GLU A 219 1.63 3.68 18.83
CA GLU A 219 2.01 2.28 19.00
C GLU A 219 2.73 1.75 17.77
N GLU A 220 2.22 2.05 16.56
CA GLU A 220 2.87 1.67 15.32
C GLU A 220 4.24 2.34 15.17
N HIS A 221 4.37 3.62 15.56
CA HIS A 221 5.67 4.30 15.56
C HIS A 221 6.69 3.54 16.41
N SER A 222 6.33 3.20 17.65
CA SER A 222 7.18 2.43 18.56
C SER A 222 7.53 1.04 17.99
N PHE A 223 6.54 0.34 17.44
CA PHE A 223 6.71 -0.97 16.80
C PHE A 223 7.69 -0.90 15.62
N LEU A 224 7.47 0.01 14.69
CA LEU A 224 8.30 0.15 13.50
C LEU A 224 9.72 0.57 13.83
N ALA A 225 9.90 1.54 14.71
CA ALA A 225 11.20 2.03 15.10
C ALA A 225 12.04 0.98 15.84
N SER A 226 11.40 0.12 16.65
CA SER A 226 12.10 -0.87 17.49
C SER A 226 12.29 -2.22 16.78
N ARG A 227 11.30 -2.70 16.03
CA ARG A 227 11.23 -4.08 15.53
C ARG A 227 11.51 -4.20 14.04
N VAL A 228 11.31 -3.13 13.25
CA VAL A 228 11.37 -3.19 11.79
C VAL A 228 12.51 -2.37 11.21
N ALA A 229 12.66 -1.10 11.59
CA ALA A 229 13.63 -0.17 11.01
C ALA A 229 15.06 -0.71 11.02
N GLY A 230 15.68 -0.88 9.84
CA GLY A 230 17.05 -1.35 9.71
C GLY A 230 17.31 -2.76 10.26
N THR A 231 16.26 -3.59 10.45
CA THR A 231 16.45 -5.01 10.82
C THR A 231 16.64 -5.85 9.56
N PRO A 232 17.53 -6.85 9.60
CA PRO A 232 17.61 -7.84 8.53
C PRO A 232 16.29 -8.64 8.46
N ALA A 233 16.05 -9.27 7.32
CA ALA A 233 14.92 -10.17 7.13
C ALA A 233 14.87 -11.24 8.24
N GLN A 234 13.74 -11.35 8.91
CA GLN A 234 13.46 -12.40 9.89
C GLN A 234 12.63 -13.54 9.29
N VAL A 235 11.86 -13.21 8.25
CA VAL A 235 11.02 -14.13 7.50
C VAL A 235 11.20 -13.83 6.02
N GLU A 236 11.38 -14.85 5.22
CA GLU A 236 11.45 -14.80 3.76
C GLU A 236 10.28 -15.57 3.14
N TYR A 237 10.05 -15.41 1.83
CA TYR A 237 9.03 -16.17 1.10
C TYR A 237 9.21 -17.69 1.23
N SER A 238 10.47 -18.16 1.27
CA SER A 238 10.82 -19.57 1.49
C SER A 238 10.39 -20.08 2.87
N ASP A 239 10.42 -19.21 3.88
CA ASP A 239 9.96 -19.57 5.23
C ASP A 239 8.45 -19.74 5.25
N LEU A 240 7.69 -18.90 4.53
CA LEU A 240 6.23 -19.06 4.40
C LEU A 240 5.86 -20.40 3.76
N GLU A 241 6.64 -20.86 2.76
CA GLU A 241 6.39 -22.13 2.09
C GLU A 241 6.69 -23.36 2.98
N SER A 242 7.54 -23.21 3.99
CA SER A 242 7.96 -24.27 4.91
C SER A 242 7.34 -24.16 6.31
N ALA A 243 6.66 -23.06 6.60
CA ALA A 243 6.06 -22.80 7.90
C ALA A 243 4.99 -23.86 8.24
N PRO A 244 5.00 -24.43 9.46
CA PRO A 244 3.91 -25.32 9.89
C PRO A 244 2.60 -24.54 10.09
N THR A 245 2.71 -23.28 10.51
CA THR A 245 1.55 -22.42 10.83
C THR A 245 1.89 -20.98 10.51
N VAL A 246 0.93 -20.27 9.90
CA VAL A 246 0.99 -18.83 9.67
C VAL A 246 -0.26 -18.19 10.27
N LEU A 247 -0.08 -17.16 11.09
CA LEU A 247 -1.15 -16.31 11.62
C LEU A 247 -1.13 -14.97 10.92
N LEU A 248 -2.24 -14.60 10.30
CA LEU A 248 -2.48 -13.30 9.68
C LEU A 248 -3.23 -12.40 10.67
N VAL A 249 -2.71 -11.19 10.91
CA VAL A 249 -3.33 -10.20 11.81
C VAL A 249 -3.53 -8.91 11.05
N SER A 250 -4.78 -8.47 10.92
CA SER A 250 -5.14 -7.24 10.19
C SER A 250 -4.51 -7.20 8.77
N PHE A 251 -4.48 -8.34 8.10
CA PHE A 251 -3.82 -8.50 6.80
C PHE A 251 -4.62 -9.45 5.89
N GLU A 252 -5.02 -8.97 4.71
CA GLU A 252 -5.66 -9.76 3.66
C GLU A 252 -4.70 -9.88 2.47
N PRO A 253 -3.94 -10.99 2.37
CA PRO A 253 -2.86 -11.09 1.39
C PRO A 253 -3.34 -11.09 -0.07
N GLU A 254 -4.55 -11.59 -0.40
CA GLU A 254 -5.03 -11.58 -1.79
C GLU A 254 -5.19 -10.15 -2.32
N ASP A 255 -5.67 -9.22 -1.48
CA ASP A 255 -5.89 -7.83 -1.84
C ASP A 255 -4.64 -6.95 -1.62
N GLU A 256 -3.92 -7.14 -0.52
CA GLU A 256 -2.87 -6.23 -0.05
C GLU A 256 -1.46 -6.63 -0.52
N SER A 257 -1.19 -7.95 -0.67
CA SER A 257 0.11 -8.48 -1.13
C SER A 257 -0.05 -9.80 -1.91
N PRO A 258 -0.52 -9.75 -3.16
CA PRO A 258 -0.95 -10.93 -3.91
C PRO A 258 0.09 -12.05 -4.06
N ILE A 259 1.40 -11.74 -4.04
CA ILE A 259 2.42 -12.79 -4.09
C ILE A 259 2.56 -13.50 -2.76
N VAL A 260 2.41 -12.81 -1.64
CA VAL A 260 2.30 -13.46 -0.33
C VAL A 260 1.12 -14.45 -0.33
N PHE A 261 -0.04 -14.02 -0.88
CA PHE A 261 -1.18 -14.93 -1.05
C PHE A 261 -0.84 -16.18 -1.87
N LEU A 262 -0.20 -16.03 -3.04
CA LEU A 262 0.16 -17.18 -3.88
C LEU A 262 1.13 -18.14 -3.16
N ARG A 263 2.10 -17.60 -2.42
CA ARG A 263 3.06 -18.41 -1.64
C ARG A 263 2.36 -19.14 -0.49
N LEU A 264 1.48 -18.47 0.27
CA LEU A 264 0.69 -19.09 1.33
C LEU A 264 -0.29 -20.13 0.79
N ARG A 265 -0.92 -19.87 -0.37
CA ARG A 265 -1.77 -20.84 -1.04
C ARG A 265 -0.99 -22.08 -1.47
N LYS A 266 0.19 -21.91 -2.01
CA LYS A 266 1.10 -23.02 -2.33
C LYS A 266 1.44 -23.81 -1.08
N ALA A 267 1.82 -23.15 0.00
CA ALA A 267 2.16 -23.73 1.29
C ALA A 267 0.99 -24.48 1.94
N SER A 268 -0.22 -23.92 1.92
CA SER A 268 -1.40 -24.56 2.50
C SER A 268 -1.75 -25.89 1.84
N ARG A 269 -1.45 -26.04 0.55
CA ARG A 269 -1.63 -27.33 -0.17
C ARG A 269 -0.59 -28.39 0.20
N THR A 270 0.47 -28.01 0.87
CA THR A 270 1.56 -28.91 1.32
C THR A 270 1.60 -29.13 2.83
N GLY A 271 0.66 -28.53 3.56
CA GLY A 271 0.45 -28.80 4.99
C GLY A 271 0.55 -27.60 5.93
N THR A 272 0.87 -26.41 5.45
CA THR A 272 0.84 -25.18 6.26
C THR A 272 -0.60 -24.84 6.66
N HIS A 273 -0.84 -24.62 7.95
CA HIS A 273 -2.10 -24.11 8.46
C HIS A 273 -2.09 -22.59 8.49
N VAL A 274 -3.06 -21.95 7.82
CA VAL A 274 -3.22 -20.50 7.82
C VAL A 274 -4.39 -20.11 8.72
N TYR A 275 -4.11 -19.30 9.72
CA TYR A 275 -5.13 -18.66 10.57
C TYR A 275 -5.19 -17.17 10.25
N SER A 276 -6.37 -16.58 10.34
CA SER A 276 -6.55 -15.12 10.19
C SER A 276 -7.44 -14.60 11.32
N VAL A 277 -6.98 -13.55 12.00
CA VAL A 277 -7.80 -12.80 12.97
C VAL A 277 -8.57 -11.74 12.18
N GLY A 278 -9.90 -11.86 12.12
CA GLY A 278 -10.74 -10.97 11.32
C GLY A 278 -12.23 -11.10 11.63
N SER A 279 -13.05 -10.25 11.03
CA SER A 279 -14.50 -10.22 11.25
C SER A 279 -15.25 -11.38 10.60
N GLY A 280 -14.62 -12.07 9.64
CA GLY A 280 -15.17 -13.20 8.89
C GLY A 280 -14.13 -13.83 7.99
N ALA A 281 -14.46 -14.93 7.33
CA ALA A 281 -13.59 -15.58 6.36
C ALA A 281 -13.54 -14.74 5.08
N THR A 282 -12.33 -14.42 4.63
CA THR A 282 -12.14 -13.73 3.36
C THR A 282 -12.02 -14.74 2.22
N ARG A 283 -12.27 -14.29 0.98
CA ARG A 283 -12.07 -15.10 -0.23
C ARG A 283 -10.64 -15.67 -0.32
N GLY A 284 -9.63 -14.83 0.02
CA GLY A 284 -8.24 -15.29 0.06
C GLY A 284 -8.02 -16.39 1.08
N LEU A 285 -8.58 -16.24 2.30
CA LEU A 285 -8.47 -17.23 3.36
C LEU A 285 -9.12 -18.56 2.96
N GLU A 286 -10.32 -18.53 2.36
CA GLU A 286 -11.01 -19.73 1.86
C GLU A 286 -10.19 -20.46 0.81
N LYS A 287 -9.58 -19.75 -0.15
CA LYS A 287 -8.70 -20.33 -1.18
C LYS A 287 -7.45 -21.00 -0.58
N MET A 288 -7.03 -20.58 0.59
CA MET A 288 -5.93 -21.19 1.35
C MET A 288 -6.42 -22.31 2.26
N ALA A 289 -7.72 -22.64 2.27
CA ALA A 289 -8.37 -23.53 3.26
C ALA A 289 -8.03 -23.12 4.70
N GLY A 290 -7.90 -21.82 4.94
CA GLY A 290 -7.51 -21.25 6.22
C GLY A 290 -8.69 -21.19 7.22
N THR A 291 -8.38 -20.87 8.45
CA THR A 291 -9.34 -20.77 9.56
C THR A 291 -9.41 -19.33 10.06
N CYS A 292 -10.62 -18.76 10.04
CA CYS A 292 -10.87 -17.46 10.64
C CYS A 292 -10.99 -17.60 12.17
N ILE A 293 -10.31 -16.73 12.89
CA ILE A 293 -10.46 -16.50 14.33
C ILE A 293 -11.32 -15.23 14.46
N PRO A 294 -12.60 -15.36 14.79
CA PRO A 294 -13.53 -14.25 14.67
C PRO A 294 -13.26 -13.15 15.69
N VAL A 295 -13.29 -11.90 15.23
CA VAL A 295 -13.11 -10.71 16.07
C VAL A 295 -13.91 -9.53 15.51
N GLN A 296 -14.45 -8.71 16.39
CA GLN A 296 -14.96 -7.39 15.97
C GLN A 296 -13.77 -6.43 15.74
N PRO A 297 -13.79 -5.61 14.68
CA PRO A 297 -12.75 -4.62 14.42
C PRO A 297 -12.48 -3.72 15.63
N GLY A 298 -11.20 -3.54 15.97
CA GLY A 298 -10.75 -2.80 17.14
C GLY A 298 -10.61 -3.63 18.43
N ARG A 299 -10.85 -4.95 18.37
CA ARG A 299 -10.68 -5.86 19.52
C ARG A 299 -9.67 -6.99 19.29
N GLU A 300 -8.80 -6.82 18.32
CA GLU A 300 -7.79 -7.80 17.94
C GLU A 300 -6.86 -8.12 19.12
N ALA A 301 -6.47 -7.12 19.90
CA ALA A 301 -5.61 -7.29 21.07
C ALA A 301 -6.21 -8.29 22.09
N ASP A 302 -7.53 -8.19 22.35
CA ASP A 302 -8.23 -9.09 23.27
C ASP A 302 -8.20 -10.54 22.79
N VAL A 303 -8.40 -10.75 21.48
CA VAL A 303 -8.41 -12.08 20.88
C VAL A 303 -7.00 -12.67 20.83
N LEU A 304 -5.98 -11.86 20.48
CA LEU A 304 -4.59 -12.30 20.45
C LEU A 304 -4.08 -12.71 21.84
N ALA A 305 -4.47 -11.97 22.88
CA ALA A 305 -4.14 -12.35 24.27
C ALA A 305 -4.82 -13.65 24.72
N ASN A 306 -5.97 -14.03 24.12
CA ASN A 306 -6.79 -15.16 24.50
C ASN A 306 -7.01 -16.17 23.37
N LEU A 307 -6.01 -16.36 22.50
CA LEU A 307 -6.09 -17.33 21.41
C LEU A 307 -6.43 -18.74 21.92
N PRO A 308 -7.22 -19.52 21.15
CA PRO A 308 -7.45 -20.92 21.44
C PRO A 308 -6.12 -21.70 21.67
N VAL A 309 -6.10 -22.60 22.65
CA VAL A 309 -4.89 -23.31 23.05
C VAL A 309 -4.23 -24.00 21.85
N HIS A 310 -5.01 -24.66 20.99
CA HIS A 310 -4.48 -25.36 19.82
C HIS A 310 -3.80 -24.42 18.81
N VAL A 311 -4.27 -23.15 18.68
CA VAL A 311 -3.64 -22.15 17.81
C VAL A 311 -2.32 -21.67 18.43
N ARG A 312 -2.31 -21.40 19.74
CA ARG A 312 -1.12 -21.01 20.47
C ARG A 312 -0.04 -22.11 20.42
N ASP A 313 -0.45 -23.38 20.60
CA ASP A 313 0.45 -24.52 20.51
C ASP A 313 1.00 -24.69 19.08
N ALA A 314 0.20 -24.41 18.06
CA ALA A 314 0.63 -24.42 16.68
C ALA A 314 1.64 -23.29 16.38
N LEU A 315 1.45 -22.09 16.93
CA LEU A 315 2.39 -20.99 16.83
C LEU A 315 3.70 -21.24 17.60
N ALA A 316 3.68 -22.10 18.62
CA ALA A 316 4.89 -22.48 19.34
C ALA A 316 5.74 -23.54 18.59
N GLN A 317 5.29 -24.04 17.45
CA GLN A 317 6.10 -24.94 16.61
C GLN A 317 7.24 -24.17 15.95
N PRO A 318 8.46 -24.76 15.88
CA PRO A 318 9.59 -24.14 15.18
C PRO A 318 9.23 -23.79 13.72
N GLY A 319 9.53 -22.58 13.29
CA GLY A 319 9.23 -22.08 11.95
C GLY A 319 7.82 -21.51 11.76
N ALA A 320 7.02 -21.41 12.82
CA ALA A 320 5.74 -20.70 12.77
C ALA A 320 5.96 -19.18 12.55
N VAL A 321 5.03 -18.54 11.83
CA VAL A 321 5.13 -17.15 11.43
C VAL A 321 3.87 -16.37 11.82
N ILE A 322 4.05 -15.16 12.31
CA ILE A 322 2.98 -14.16 12.49
C ILE A 322 3.21 -13.05 11.48
N MET A 323 2.24 -12.82 10.59
CA MET A 323 2.26 -11.71 9.64
C MET A 323 1.27 -10.64 10.07
N VAL A 324 1.75 -9.41 10.23
CA VAL A 324 0.92 -8.26 10.64
C VAL A 324 0.89 -7.21 9.53
N GLY A 325 -0.31 -6.78 9.14
CA GLY A 325 -0.53 -5.72 8.17
C GLY A 325 -0.58 -4.33 8.78
N GLU A 326 -0.56 -3.31 7.96
CA GLU A 326 -0.59 -1.90 8.38
C GLU A 326 -1.89 -1.53 9.13
N ARG A 327 -3.01 -2.22 8.84
CA ARG A 327 -4.31 -1.95 9.51
C ARG A 327 -4.29 -2.21 11.01
N ALA A 328 -3.33 -3.01 11.51
CA ALA A 328 -3.14 -3.21 12.93
C ALA A 328 -2.91 -1.90 13.70
N ALA A 329 -2.36 -0.88 13.04
CA ALA A 329 -2.17 0.45 13.60
C ALA A 329 -3.49 1.15 14.01
N ALA A 330 -4.61 0.79 13.36
CA ALA A 330 -5.93 1.35 13.67
C ALA A 330 -6.63 0.69 14.88
N SER A 331 -6.04 -0.37 15.44
CA SER A 331 -6.59 -1.10 16.59
C SER A 331 -5.59 -1.08 17.75
N ASN A 332 -5.89 -0.25 18.74
CA ASN A 332 -5.00 0.02 19.88
C ASN A 332 -4.64 -1.26 20.66
N GLY A 333 -3.37 -1.45 20.97
CA GLY A 333 -2.82 -2.61 21.66
C GLY A 333 -2.61 -3.85 20.79
N THR A 334 -3.01 -3.81 19.52
CA THR A 334 -2.87 -4.96 18.60
C THR A 334 -1.40 -5.28 18.31
N LEU A 335 -0.59 -4.27 18.01
CA LEU A 335 0.84 -4.47 17.75
C LEU A 335 1.60 -4.93 19.02
N THR A 336 1.20 -4.44 20.19
CA THR A 336 1.71 -4.93 21.49
C THR A 336 1.38 -6.42 21.66
N ALA A 337 0.11 -6.79 21.47
CA ALA A 337 -0.32 -8.19 21.61
C ALA A 337 0.39 -9.12 20.60
N VAL A 338 0.63 -8.64 19.37
CA VAL A 338 1.40 -9.38 18.35
C VAL A 338 2.85 -9.61 18.80
N VAL A 339 3.51 -8.58 19.33
CA VAL A 339 4.89 -8.70 19.85
C VAL A 339 4.95 -9.68 21.02
N GLU A 340 4.06 -9.55 22.00
CA GLU A 340 3.99 -10.45 23.16
C GLU A 340 3.68 -11.89 22.76
N LEU A 341 2.80 -12.08 21.78
CA LEU A 341 2.50 -13.41 21.23
C LEU A 341 3.71 -14.01 20.55
N ALA A 342 4.42 -13.25 19.71
CA ALA A 342 5.64 -13.72 19.05
C ALA A 342 6.73 -14.07 20.08
N GLU A 343 6.96 -13.25 21.09
CA GLU A 343 7.94 -13.51 22.15
C GLU A 343 7.57 -14.72 23.01
N SER A 344 6.29 -14.90 23.33
CA SER A 344 5.83 -16.03 24.17
C SER A 344 5.79 -17.36 23.43
N THR A 345 5.59 -17.37 22.12
CA THR A 345 5.53 -18.60 21.30
C THR A 345 6.85 -18.92 20.61
N GLY A 346 7.68 -17.92 20.37
CA GLY A 346 8.89 -18.05 19.55
C GLY A 346 8.61 -18.01 18.04
N ALA A 347 7.40 -17.68 17.63
CA ALA A 347 7.04 -17.49 16.22
C ALA A 347 7.79 -16.28 15.63
N ALA A 348 8.25 -16.41 14.39
CA ALA A 348 8.87 -15.30 13.69
C ALA A 348 7.82 -14.25 13.32
N LEU A 349 8.19 -12.96 13.43
CA LEU A 349 7.28 -11.83 13.18
C LEU A 349 7.65 -11.12 11.90
N ALA A 350 6.68 -10.93 11.01
CA ALA A 350 6.81 -10.17 9.77
C ALA A 350 5.78 -9.04 9.70
N TRP A 351 6.25 -7.81 9.43
CA TRP A 351 5.39 -6.69 9.10
C TRP A 351 5.26 -6.55 7.58
N VAL A 352 4.03 -6.47 7.09
CA VAL A 352 3.74 -6.35 5.67
C VAL A 352 3.07 -5.01 5.40
N PRO A 353 3.80 -4.01 4.92
CA PRO A 353 3.19 -2.76 4.48
C PRO A 353 2.45 -2.98 3.16
N ARG A 354 1.47 -2.13 2.88
CA ARG A 354 0.71 -2.23 1.64
C ARG A 354 1.46 -1.62 0.44
N ARG A 355 2.11 -0.47 0.62
CA ARG A 355 2.80 0.24 -0.46
C ARG A 355 4.26 -0.22 -0.63
N ALA A 356 4.74 -0.23 -1.88
CA ALA A 356 6.09 -0.69 -2.23
C ALA A 356 7.23 0.12 -1.58
N GLY A 357 7.02 1.42 -1.35
CA GLY A 357 8.03 2.32 -0.81
C GLY A 357 8.13 2.37 0.71
N GLU A 358 7.12 1.91 1.46
CA GLU A 358 7.04 2.13 2.91
C GLU A 358 8.19 1.48 3.70
N ARG A 359 8.53 0.22 3.40
CA ARG A 359 9.65 -0.46 4.07
C ARG A 359 10.97 0.26 3.79
N GLY A 360 11.19 0.63 2.53
CA GLY A 360 12.38 1.39 2.13
C GLY A 360 12.47 2.78 2.75
N ALA A 361 11.34 3.46 2.90
CA ALA A 361 11.28 4.78 3.54
C ALA A 361 11.62 4.70 5.03
N LEU A 362 11.13 3.67 5.73
CA LEU A 362 11.48 3.40 7.13
C LEU A 362 12.99 3.13 7.28
N ASP A 363 13.55 2.27 6.45
CA ASP A 363 14.98 1.93 6.49
C ASP A 363 15.88 3.12 6.09
N ALA A 364 15.37 4.00 5.23
CA ALA A 364 16.01 5.27 4.88
C ALA A 364 15.95 6.32 6.00
N GLY A 365 15.14 6.12 7.03
CA GLY A 365 15.00 7.02 8.17
C GLY A 365 13.93 8.10 8.01
N ALA A 366 12.93 7.90 7.14
CA ALA A 366 11.84 8.85 6.92
C ALA A 366 10.75 8.77 8.02
N LEU A 367 11.15 8.61 9.26
CA LEU A 367 10.29 8.56 10.45
C LEU A 367 10.94 9.37 11.58
N ALA A 368 10.18 10.20 12.29
CA ALA A 368 10.69 10.99 13.39
C ALA A 368 11.38 10.12 14.45
N GLY A 369 12.52 10.60 14.97
CA GLY A 369 13.33 9.86 15.93
C GLY A 369 14.19 8.74 15.34
N VAL A 370 14.00 8.38 14.06
CA VAL A 370 14.72 7.29 13.39
C VAL A 370 15.62 7.83 12.28
N LEU A 371 16.92 7.61 12.39
CA LEU A 371 17.92 7.91 11.37
C LEU A 371 18.15 6.70 10.46
N PRO A 372 18.79 6.87 9.28
CA PRO A 372 19.00 5.78 8.32
C PRO A 372 19.55 4.51 8.95
N GLY A 373 18.97 3.35 8.57
CA GLY A 373 19.35 2.03 9.09
C GLY A 373 18.84 1.75 10.51
N GLY A 374 17.80 2.44 10.97
CA GLY A 374 17.20 2.24 12.30
C GLY A 374 18.02 2.80 13.45
N ARG A 375 18.90 3.78 13.18
CA ARG A 375 19.71 4.49 14.17
C ARG A 375 18.83 5.39 15.01
N PRO A 376 18.88 5.35 16.37
CA PRO A 376 18.11 6.29 17.20
C PRO A 376 18.67 7.71 17.07
N LEU A 377 17.82 8.69 16.79
CA LEU A 377 18.21 10.10 16.75
C LEU A 377 18.67 10.62 18.13
N THR A 378 18.29 9.97 19.22
CA THR A 378 18.69 10.28 20.59
C THR A 378 20.04 9.69 21.00
N ASP A 379 20.59 8.74 20.23
CA ASP A 379 21.86 8.09 20.52
C ASP A 379 23.03 8.92 19.97
N ALA A 380 23.97 9.32 20.83
CA ALA A 380 25.07 10.19 20.45
C ALA A 380 26.03 9.56 19.41
N ILE A 381 26.20 8.23 19.43
CA ILE A 381 27.05 7.52 18.47
C ILE A 381 26.35 7.48 17.11
N ALA A 382 25.04 7.21 17.09
CA ALA A 382 24.20 7.24 15.90
C ALA A 382 24.21 8.63 15.25
N ARG A 383 23.95 9.70 16.03
CA ARG A 383 24.00 11.09 15.57
C ARG A 383 25.36 11.42 14.95
N ASN A 384 26.43 11.13 15.67
CA ASN A 384 27.79 11.43 15.20
C ASN A 384 28.13 10.69 13.89
N SER A 385 27.73 9.41 13.77
CA SER A 385 27.96 8.64 12.53
C SER A 385 27.25 9.25 11.32
N VAL A 386 26.01 9.72 11.51
CA VAL A 386 25.22 10.37 10.46
C VAL A 386 25.76 11.76 10.12
N ALA A 387 26.08 12.57 11.13
CA ALA A 387 26.66 13.89 10.93
C ALA A 387 27.97 13.82 10.14
N GLN A 388 28.87 12.89 10.49
CA GLN A 388 30.11 12.65 9.74
C GLN A 388 29.85 12.26 8.28
N ALA A 389 28.90 11.36 8.03
CA ALA A 389 28.56 10.94 6.66
C ALA A 389 28.00 12.10 5.82
N TRP A 390 27.29 13.02 6.45
CA TRP A 390 26.70 14.21 5.83
C TRP A 390 27.62 15.43 5.78
N GLY A 391 28.78 15.37 6.42
CA GLY A 391 29.72 16.50 6.50
C GLY A 391 29.20 17.64 7.40
N LEU A 392 28.43 17.31 8.44
CA LEU A 392 27.82 18.22 9.41
C LEU A 392 28.48 18.06 10.79
N ALA A 393 28.30 19.06 11.65
CA ALA A 393 28.53 18.86 13.08
C ALA A 393 27.35 18.09 13.71
N GLU A 394 27.60 17.34 14.76
CA GLU A 394 26.54 16.59 15.47
C GLU A 394 25.47 17.52 16.02
N SER A 395 25.86 18.73 16.46
CA SER A 395 24.96 19.79 16.92
C SER A 395 23.99 20.33 15.86
N ASP A 396 24.30 20.14 14.56
CA ASP A 396 23.46 20.63 13.46
C ASP A 396 22.26 19.69 13.19
N LEU A 397 22.30 18.47 13.73
CA LEU A 397 21.15 17.57 13.64
C LEU A 397 20.06 18.02 14.61
N PRO A 398 18.78 18.00 14.18
CA PRO A 398 17.67 18.42 15.03
C PRO A 398 17.50 17.50 16.24
N ARG A 399 16.64 17.90 17.17
CA ARG A 399 16.09 17.03 18.22
C ARG A 399 14.96 16.18 17.63
N PRO A 400 14.56 15.08 18.30
CA PRO A 400 13.40 14.30 17.89
C PRO A 400 12.18 15.19 17.66
N GLY A 401 11.56 15.03 16.51
CA GLY A 401 10.41 15.79 16.05
C GLY A 401 9.09 15.03 16.24
N LEU A 402 8.07 15.47 15.51
CA LEU A 402 6.71 14.95 15.55
C LEU A 402 6.42 14.05 14.35
N CYS A 403 5.55 13.08 14.52
CA CYS A 403 5.02 12.24 13.45
C CYS A 403 3.61 11.76 13.78
N GLY A 404 2.93 11.21 12.78
CA GLY A 404 1.59 10.64 12.93
C GLY A 404 0.59 11.63 13.50
N VAL A 405 -0.14 11.20 14.51
CA VAL A 405 -1.21 12.00 15.15
C VAL A 405 -0.65 13.27 15.79
N GLU A 406 0.50 13.20 16.46
CA GLU A 406 1.10 14.39 17.10
C GLU A 406 1.49 15.46 16.06
N LEU A 407 1.92 15.06 14.88
CA LEU A 407 2.22 15.97 13.78
C LEU A 407 0.94 16.61 13.23
N HIS A 408 -0.13 15.83 13.10
CA HIS A 408 -1.44 16.32 12.68
C HIS A 408 -1.99 17.35 13.70
N ASP A 409 -1.94 17.02 14.98
CA ASP A 409 -2.35 17.96 16.06
C ASP A 409 -1.54 19.24 16.02
N ALA A 410 -0.23 19.15 15.79
CA ALA A 410 0.65 20.31 15.68
C ALA A 410 0.31 21.21 14.47
N ILE A 411 -0.14 20.64 13.37
CA ILE A 411 -0.66 21.40 12.20
C ILE A 411 -1.94 22.13 12.59
N THR A 412 -2.91 21.43 13.16
CA THR A 412 -4.20 22.03 13.54
C THR A 412 -4.09 23.08 14.63
N GLU A 413 -3.11 22.97 15.51
CA GLU A 413 -2.78 23.95 16.55
C GLU A 413 -1.94 25.14 16.04
N GLY A 414 -1.51 25.14 14.78
CA GLY A 414 -0.67 26.20 14.19
C GLY A 414 0.77 26.20 14.71
N ARG A 415 1.27 25.09 15.23
CA ARG A 415 2.70 24.91 15.62
C ARG A 415 3.58 24.51 14.43
N ILE A 416 2.98 23.91 13.41
CA ILE A 416 3.56 23.63 12.12
C ILE A 416 2.88 24.54 11.10
N ASN A 417 3.66 25.28 10.33
CA ASN A 417 3.16 26.33 9.42
C ASN A 417 3.40 26.00 7.96
N ALA A 418 4.27 25.04 7.64
CA ALA A 418 4.54 24.63 6.27
C ALA A 418 4.67 23.12 6.14
N ALA A 419 4.51 22.62 4.89
CA ALA A 419 4.80 21.23 4.57
C ALA A 419 5.51 21.05 3.23
N VAL A 420 6.38 20.03 3.17
CA VAL A 420 6.87 19.42 1.94
C VAL A 420 6.20 18.05 1.83
N VAL A 421 5.39 17.86 0.81
CA VAL A 421 4.59 16.65 0.63
C VAL A 421 4.97 15.97 -0.69
N GLY A 422 5.44 14.74 -0.62
CA GLY A 422 5.89 13.99 -1.81
C GLY A 422 5.18 12.66 -1.98
N GLY A 423 4.45 12.49 -3.08
CA GLY A 423 3.86 11.20 -3.47
C GLY A 423 2.81 10.65 -2.52
N VAL A 424 2.09 11.51 -1.83
CA VAL A 424 1.00 11.12 -0.93
C VAL A 424 -0.26 10.85 -1.75
N GLU A 425 -0.84 9.66 -1.56
CA GLU A 425 -2.15 9.31 -2.12
C GLU A 425 -3.25 9.81 -1.17
N PRO A 426 -4.01 10.85 -1.53
CA PRO A 426 -5.00 11.45 -0.63
C PRO A 426 -6.06 10.47 -0.14
N ALA A 427 -6.37 9.44 -0.95
CA ALA A 427 -7.35 8.42 -0.58
C ALA A 427 -6.84 7.44 0.49
N ASP A 428 -5.54 7.40 0.78
CA ASP A 428 -4.96 6.63 1.88
C ASP A 428 -5.01 7.39 3.21
N TYR A 429 -5.11 8.71 3.12
CA TYR A 429 -5.07 9.61 4.27
C TYR A 429 -6.48 9.87 4.80
N PRO A 430 -6.70 9.92 6.11
CA PRO A 430 -7.97 10.37 6.66
C PRO A 430 -8.34 11.77 6.16
N LEU A 431 -9.62 12.02 5.97
CA LEU A 431 -10.10 13.26 5.34
C LEU A 431 -9.65 14.52 6.10
N ASP A 432 -9.71 14.49 7.43
CA ASP A 432 -9.26 15.57 8.31
C ASP A 432 -7.76 15.86 8.18
N ALA A 433 -6.93 14.83 7.98
CA ALA A 433 -5.51 15.01 7.75
C ALA A 433 -5.19 15.66 6.39
N VAL A 434 -5.98 15.36 5.34
CA VAL A 434 -5.87 16.08 4.06
C VAL A 434 -6.33 17.52 4.21
N GLN A 435 -7.43 17.77 4.94
CA GLN A 435 -7.94 19.11 5.19
C GLN A 435 -6.96 19.97 6.01
N ALA A 436 -6.30 19.37 7.00
CA ALA A 436 -5.30 20.06 7.81
C ALA A 436 -4.12 20.61 6.98
N LEU A 437 -3.76 19.96 5.86
CA LEU A 437 -2.76 20.51 4.94
C LEU A 437 -3.22 21.84 4.31
N GLY A 438 -4.52 22.05 4.16
CA GLY A 438 -5.09 23.30 3.66
C GLY A 438 -5.06 24.45 4.68
N ASP A 439 -4.85 24.16 5.96
CA ASP A 439 -4.74 25.15 7.03
C ASP A 439 -3.30 25.67 7.21
N LEU A 440 -2.33 25.07 6.51
CA LEU A 440 -0.94 25.53 6.53
C LEU A 440 -0.74 26.83 5.75
N ASP A 441 0.18 27.66 6.20
CA ASP A 441 0.55 28.90 5.53
C ASP A 441 1.28 28.67 4.20
N PHE A 442 1.97 27.52 4.05
CA PHE A 442 2.75 27.21 2.86
C PHE A 442 2.93 25.72 2.62
N VAL A 443 2.56 25.25 1.44
CA VAL A 443 2.68 23.84 1.05
C VAL A 443 3.43 23.68 -0.28
N VAL A 444 4.50 22.87 -0.26
CA VAL A 444 5.22 22.43 -1.46
C VAL A 444 4.90 20.97 -1.75
N SER A 445 4.30 20.70 -2.90
CA SER A 445 3.97 19.33 -3.34
C SER A 445 4.92 18.85 -4.42
N LEU A 446 5.59 17.72 -4.21
CA LEU A 446 6.36 16.99 -5.23
C LEU A 446 5.50 15.85 -5.74
N GLU A 447 4.94 16.00 -6.94
CA GLU A 447 3.94 15.05 -7.43
C GLU A 447 4.06 14.82 -8.95
N ASN A 448 3.54 13.70 -9.41
CA ASN A 448 3.53 13.34 -10.81
C ASN A 448 2.14 13.45 -11.48
N HIS A 449 1.08 13.63 -10.69
CA HIS A 449 -0.31 13.83 -11.14
C HIS A 449 -1.00 14.90 -10.31
N HIS A 450 -2.09 15.44 -10.85
CA HIS A 450 -2.98 16.27 -10.07
C HIS A 450 -3.69 15.47 -8.99
N SER A 451 -3.81 16.01 -7.79
CA SER A 451 -4.46 15.38 -6.66
C SER A 451 -5.04 16.43 -5.70
N ALA A 452 -5.82 16.01 -4.72
CA ALA A 452 -6.30 16.92 -3.68
C ALA A 452 -5.15 17.63 -2.94
N VAL A 453 -3.98 16.99 -2.79
CA VAL A 453 -2.79 17.65 -2.20
C VAL A 453 -2.25 18.73 -3.13
N THR A 454 -2.13 18.48 -4.44
CA THR A 454 -1.64 19.49 -5.39
C THR A 454 -2.60 20.68 -5.49
N GLU A 455 -3.91 20.46 -5.30
CA GLU A 455 -4.91 21.52 -5.29
C GLU A 455 -4.79 22.44 -4.07
N LEU A 456 -4.28 21.93 -2.94
CA LEU A 456 -4.02 22.71 -1.73
C LEU A 456 -2.65 23.41 -1.75
N ALA A 457 -1.70 22.91 -2.53
CA ALA A 457 -0.32 23.38 -2.51
C ALA A 457 -0.14 24.80 -3.07
N ASP A 458 0.85 25.53 -2.54
CA ASP A 458 1.30 26.83 -3.05
C ASP A 458 2.29 26.66 -4.20
N VAL A 459 3.09 25.60 -4.14
CA VAL A 459 4.03 25.23 -5.21
C VAL A 459 3.89 23.75 -5.50
N VAL A 460 3.72 23.40 -6.77
CA VAL A 460 3.71 22.01 -7.26
C VAL A 460 4.92 21.80 -8.16
N LEU A 461 5.77 20.85 -7.79
CA LEU A 461 6.99 20.50 -8.51
C LEU A 461 6.83 19.11 -9.12
N PRO A 462 6.76 18.98 -10.46
CA PRO A 462 6.64 17.71 -11.13
C PRO A 462 7.86 16.80 -10.90
N VAL A 463 7.59 15.50 -10.66
CA VAL A 463 8.65 14.49 -10.46
C VAL A 463 8.49 13.28 -11.36
N ALA A 464 9.58 12.57 -11.58
CA ALA A 464 9.63 11.38 -12.41
C ALA A 464 8.83 10.20 -11.84
N VAL A 465 8.12 9.49 -12.71
CA VAL A 465 7.57 8.16 -12.40
C VAL A 465 8.63 7.08 -12.52
N VAL A 466 8.33 5.87 -12.05
CA VAL A 466 9.31 4.76 -12.00
C VAL A 466 9.89 4.38 -13.37
N SER A 467 9.18 4.60 -14.47
CA SER A 467 9.72 4.36 -15.83
C SER A 467 10.76 5.40 -16.27
N GLU A 468 10.82 6.55 -15.62
CA GLU A 468 11.68 7.69 -15.95
C GLU A 468 12.89 7.84 -15.02
N LYS A 469 12.95 7.05 -13.94
CA LYS A 469 14.04 7.07 -12.96
C LYS A 469 14.57 5.67 -12.66
N SER A 470 15.71 5.58 -12.03
CA SER A 470 16.21 4.37 -11.36
C SER A 470 16.05 4.52 -9.85
N GLY A 471 16.03 3.41 -9.14
CA GLY A 471 15.91 3.42 -7.69
C GLY A 471 15.85 2.02 -7.10
N THR A 472 15.55 1.95 -5.81
CA THR A 472 15.38 0.70 -5.06
C THR A 472 14.08 0.76 -4.28
N PHE A 473 13.23 -0.27 -4.39
CA PHE A 473 12.24 -0.57 -3.38
C PHE A 473 12.81 -1.59 -2.39
N VAL A 474 12.23 -1.67 -1.21
CA VAL A 474 12.51 -2.75 -0.25
C VAL A 474 11.19 -3.46 0.00
N ASP A 475 11.16 -4.76 -0.26
CA ASP A 475 9.95 -5.54 -0.06
C ASP A 475 9.67 -5.82 1.43
N TRP A 476 8.56 -6.50 1.71
CA TRP A 476 8.16 -6.81 3.10
C TRP A 476 9.20 -7.66 3.85
N GLU A 477 9.99 -8.48 3.13
CA GLU A 477 11.09 -9.26 3.73
C GLU A 477 12.24 -8.37 4.21
N GLY A 478 12.37 -7.15 3.69
CA GLY A 478 13.54 -6.30 3.84
C GLY A 478 14.58 -6.50 2.72
N ARG A 479 14.22 -7.19 1.66
CA ARG A 479 15.05 -7.45 0.48
C ARG A 479 15.07 -6.24 -0.45
N PRO A 480 16.25 -5.69 -0.80
CA PRO A 480 16.33 -4.60 -1.76
C PRO A 480 15.97 -5.08 -3.18
N ARG A 481 15.12 -4.32 -3.85
CA ARG A 481 14.61 -4.58 -5.20
C ARG A 481 15.00 -3.43 -6.14
N PRO A 482 16.24 -3.39 -6.63
CA PRO A 482 16.70 -2.32 -7.51
C PRO A 482 16.07 -2.43 -8.90
N PHE A 483 15.85 -1.29 -9.53
CA PHE A 483 15.38 -1.18 -10.91
C PHE A 483 16.11 -0.07 -11.67
N GLY A 484 16.20 -0.25 -12.99
CA GLY A 484 16.76 0.73 -13.89
C GLY A 484 15.70 1.59 -14.57
N GLN A 485 16.10 2.72 -15.09
CA GLN A 485 15.28 3.60 -15.90
C GLN A 485 14.84 2.91 -17.20
N VAL A 486 13.55 2.96 -17.52
CA VAL A 486 13.00 2.42 -18.78
C VAL A 486 13.25 3.40 -19.91
N PHE A 487 12.91 4.67 -19.74
CA PHE A 487 13.10 5.72 -20.72
C PHE A 487 14.38 6.52 -20.43
N ARG A 488 15.46 6.21 -21.14
CA ARG A 488 16.79 6.82 -20.92
C ARG A 488 16.83 8.31 -21.23
N ASP A 489 15.94 8.78 -22.08
CA ASP A 489 15.86 10.18 -22.52
C ASP A 489 14.80 10.98 -21.73
N ALA A 490 14.33 10.45 -20.58
CA ALA A 490 13.38 11.17 -19.74
C ALA A 490 14.00 12.46 -19.19
N MET A 491 13.26 13.55 -19.28
CA MET A 491 13.70 14.89 -18.85
C MET A 491 13.24 15.24 -17.43
N MET A 492 12.33 14.47 -16.86
CA MET A 492 11.78 14.70 -15.51
C MET A 492 12.77 14.22 -14.46
N GLY A 493 13.06 15.06 -13.46
CA GLY A 493 13.91 14.72 -12.32
C GLY A 493 13.20 13.84 -11.31
N SER A 494 13.96 12.99 -10.58
CA SER A 494 13.43 12.27 -9.42
C SER A 494 13.10 13.24 -8.28
N ASP A 495 12.38 12.77 -7.27
CA ASP A 495 12.13 13.55 -6.04
C ASP A 495 13.47 14.01 -5.42
N ALA A 496 14.46 13.11 -5.36
CA ALA A 496 15.81 13.43 -4.87
C ALA A 496 16.50 14.58 -5.66
N TYR A 497 16.32 14.58 -6.98
CA TYR A 497 16.89 15.64 -7.83
C TYR A 497 16.23 17.00 -7.56
N VAL A 498 14.89 17.02 -7.44
CA VAL A 498 14.13 18.25 -7.17
C VAL A 498 14.44 18.79 -5.77
N LEU A 499 14.53 17.91 -4.77
CA LEU A 499 14.97 18.29 -3.42
C LEU A 499 16.41 18.83 -3.40
N GLY A 500 17.29 18.30 -4.26
CA GLY A 500 18.63 18.85 -4.46
C GLY A 500 18.63 20.26 -5.03
N MET A 501 17.73 20.58 -5.96
CA MET A 501 17.56 21.95 -6.46
C MET A 501 17.04 22.90 -5.36
N LEU A 502 16.07 22.46 -4.56
CA LEU A 502 15.56 23.24 -3.43
C LEU A 502 16.63 23.46 -2.37
N ALA A 503 17.42 22.43 -2.02
CA ALA A 503 18.53 22.55 -1.09
C ALA A 503 19.56 23.58 -1.57
N SER A 504 19.91 23.53 -2.86
CA SER A 504 20.83 24.50 -3.46
C SER A 504 20.30 25.94 -3.42
N ALA A 505 18.99 26.14 -3.62
CA ALA A 505 18.34 27.44 -3.51
C ALA A 505 18.30 27.97 -2.06
N LEU A 506 18.44 27.08 -1.08
CA LEU A 506 18.55 27.38 0.35
C LEU A 506 20.00 27.43 0.84
N ASP A 507 21.00 27.48 -0.06
CA ASP A 507 22.44 27.47 0.21
C ASP A 507 22.96 26.21 0.95
N HIS A 508 22.28 25.06 0.75
CA HIS A 508 22.69 23.78 1.31
C HIS A 508 23.11 22.79 0.22
N ALA A 509 24.05 21.90 0.55
CA ALA A 509 24.44 20.77 -0.29
C ALA A 509 23.65 19.51 0.06
N GLN A 510 23.07 18.86 -0.95
CA GLN A 510 22.37 17.61 -0.81
C GLN A 510 22.67 16.68 -1.99
N PRO A 511 22.90 15.36 -1.78
CA PRO A 511 23.02 14.41 -2.87
C PRO A 511 21.71 14.33 -3.65
N ALA A 512 21.79 14.48 -4.97
CA ALA A 512 20.65 14.60 -5.86
C ALA A 512 20.53 13.43 -6.85
N THR A 513 21.55 12.57 -6.92
CA THR A 513 21.54 11.40 -7.80
C THR A 513 21.49 10.10 -7.00
N VAL A 514 20.92 9.06 -7.61
CA VAL A 514 20.89 7.72 -7.04
C VAL A 514 22.29 7.22 -6.66
N ALA A 515 23.30 7.53 -7.48
CA ALA A 515 24.68 7.12 -7.23
C ALA A 515 25.27 7.80 -5.98
N ASP A 516 25.06 9.12 -5.84
CA ASP A 516 25.56 9.89 -4.70
C ASP A 516 24.89 9.46 -3.41
N ILE A 517 23.56 9.22 -3.44
CA ILE A 517 22.79 8.74 -2.29
C ILE A 517 23.25 7.35 -1.86
N ARG A 518 23.42 6.43 -2.80
CA ARG A 518 23.93 5.09 -2.51
C ARG A 518 25.35 5.12 -1.94
N ALA A 519 26.21 6.02 -2.46
CA ALA A 519 27.54 6.22 -1.91
C ALA A 519 27.49 6.76 -0.48
N GLU A 520 26.57 7.68 -0.17
CA GLU A 520 26.38 8.20 1.19
C GLU A 520 25.84 7.15 2.15
N LEU A 521 24.82 6.38 1.74
CA LEU A 521 24.30 5.23 2.49
C LEU A 521 25.38 4.14 2.71
N GLY A 522 26.22 3.90 1.69
CA GLY A 522 27.36 2.98 1.80
C GLY A 522 28.40 3.41 2.85
N ARG A 523 28.63 4.73 2.99
CA ARG A 523 29.51 5.26 4.07
C ARG A 523 28.92 5.06 5.46
N LEU A 524 27.58 5.17 5.59
CA LEU A 524 26.89 4.90 6.85
C LEU A 524 27.00 3.44 7.28
N GLY A 525 26.91 2.52 6.31
CA GLY A 525 26.93 1.09 6.57
C GLY A 525 25.77 0.60 7.48
N PRO A 526 25.75 -0.68 7.83
CA PRO A 526 24.75 -1.23 8.73
C PRO A 526 24.94 -0.70 10.16
N TRP A 527 23.82 -0.53 10.87
CA TRP A 527 23.83 -0.12 12.27
C TRP A 527 23.88 -1.35 13.20
N THR A 528 24.85 -1.38 14.09
CA THR A 528 25.04 -2.46 15.08
C THR A 528 24.96 -1.95 16.53
N GLY A 529 24.63 -0.66 16.72
CA GLY A 529 24.48 -0.07 18.04
C GLY A 529 23.12 -0.32 18.69
N SER A 530 22.82 0.47 19.72
CA SER A 530 21.55 0.43 20.43
C SER A 530 20.37 0.64 19.48
N ARG A 531 19.24 0.01 19.76
CA ARG A 531 17.97 0.20 19.04
C ARG A 531 17.01 1.00 19.92
N ILE A 532 16.03 1.62 19.27
CA ILE A 532 14.91 2.26 19.97
C ILE A 532 14.17 1.13 20.72
N PRO A 533 13.91 1.27 22.02
CA PRO A 533 13.13 0.28 22.77
C PRO A 533 11.68 0.26 22.31
N PHE A 534 11.05 -0.92 22.33
CA PHE A 534 9.62 -1.02 22.11
C PHE A 534 8.87 -0.54 23.36
N GLU A 535 7.94 0.36 23.17
CA GLU A 535 7.05 0.86 24.22
C GLU A 535 5.68 0.21 24.06
N PRO A 536 5.33 -0.80 24.87
CA PRO A 536 4.06 -1.50 24.75
C PRO A 536 2.90 -0.61 25.18
N VAL A 537 1.81 -0.65 24.44
CA VAL A 537 0.55 0.00 24.79
C VAL A 537 -0.39 -1.04 25.38
N HIS A 538 -0.40 -1.19 26.69
CA HIS A 538 -1.41 -2.00 27.34
C HIS A 538 -2.73 -1.22 27.34
N ALA A 539 -3.81 -1.85 26.93
CA ALA A 539 -5.16 -1.28 26.99
C ALA A 539 -5.54 -1.01 28.45
N VAL A 540 -5.03 0.08 28.99
CA VAL A 540 -5.46 0.59 30.32
C VAL A 540 -6.69 1.42 30.06
N HIS A 541 -7.74 1.17 30.82
CA HIS A 541 -8.86 2.08 31.02
C HIS A 541 -8.35 3.42 31.62
N SER A 542 -7.59 4.19 30.88
CA SER A 542 -7.17 5.53 31.26
C SER A 542 -8.03 6.56 30.56
N VAL A 543 -9.02 7.00 31.29
CA VAL A 543 -9.68 8.29 31.12
C VAL A 543 -8.59 9.35 31.25
N HIS A 544 -8.09 9.87 30.16
CA HIS A 544 -7.52 11.22 29.97
C HIS A 544 -6.57 11.21 28.77
N SER A 545 -7.07 11.56 27.62
CA SER A 545 -6.39 12.47 26.71
C SER A 545 -7.30 12.87 25.55
N VAL A 546 -7.58 14.11 25.53
CA VAL A 546 -7.57 15.08 24.45
C VAL A 546 -7.87 14.56 23.03
N HIS A 547 -9.01 14.97 22.55
CA HIS A 547 -9.45 15.21 21.19
C HIS A 547 -8.46 14.85 20.06
N SER A 548 -8.42 13.60 19.65
CA SER A 548 -8.03 13.22 18.29
C SER A 548 -9.08 12.25 17.75
N VAL A 549 -9.55 12.50 16.58
CA VAL A 549 -10.53 11.66 15.86
C VAL A 549 -10.00 10.22 15.64
N HIS A 550 -8.72 9.99 15.94
CA HIS A 550 -8.02 8.72 15.77
C HIS A 550 -7.79 7.92 17.05
N SER A 551 -8.11 8.45 18.25
CA SER A 551 -7.87 7.77 19.53
C SER A 551 -9.15 7.46 20.31
N GLU A 552 -10.32 7.60 19.71
CA GLU A 552 -11.52 7.07 20.36
C GLU A 552 -11.40 5.55 20.43
N GLN A 553 -11.03 5.07 21.63
CA GLN A 553 -11.18 3.68 22.01
C GLN A 553 -12.51 3.17 21.47
N ALA A 554 -12.51 1.95 20.97
CA ALA A 554 -13.72 1.25 20.59
C ALA A 554 -14.73 1.28 21.73
N GLN A 555 -15.47 2.39 21.86
CA GLN A 555 -16.61 2.44 22.77
C GLN A 555 -17.56 1.32 22.35
N PRO A 556 -18.19 0.60 23.29
CA PRO A 556 -19.20 -0.36 22.91
C PRO A 556 -20.21 0.35 22.01
N ALA A 557 -20.51 -0.26 20.84
CA ALA A 557 -21.50 0.29 19.91
C ALA A 557 -22.76 0.59 20.70
N THR A 558 -23.28 1.81 20.59
CA THR A 558 -24.53 2.18 21.22
C THR A 558 -25.67 1.42 20.56
N THR A 559 -26.82 1.36 21.18
CA THR A 559 -27.97 0.64 20.61
C THR A 559 -28.31 1.27 19.25
N GLY A 560 -28.00 0.56 18.14
CA GLY A 560 -28.25 1.02 16.77
C GLY A 560 -26.99 1.24 15.91
N GLU A 561 -25.80 1.01 16.45
CA GLU A 561 -24.53 1.11 15.74
C GLU A 561 -23.88 -0.26 15.53
N VAL A 562 -23.05 -0.37 14.49
CA VAL A 562 -22.21 -1.51 14.16
C VAL A 562 -20.76 -1.07 14.00
N ARG A 563 -19.81 -2.00 14.03
CA ARG A 563 -18.40 -1.72 13.73
C ARG A 563 -18.13 -1.80 12.24
N LEU A 564 -17.41 -0.81 11.72
CA LEU A 564 -16.97 -0.79 10.34
C LEU A 564 -15.70 -1.63 10.21
N ASP A 565 -15.74 -2.65 9.36
CA ASP A 565 -14.56 -3.35 8.85
C ASP A 565 -14.30 -2.88 7.43
N SER A 566 -13.04 -2.66 7.07
CA SER A 566 -12.69 -2.13 5.76
C SER A 566 -11.22 -2.32 5.43
N TRP A 567 -10.94 -2.64 4.18
CA TRP A 567 -9.60 -2.59 3.58
C TRP A 567 -9.69 -2.25 2.09
N ARG A 568 -8.55 -1.96 1.49
CA ARG A 568 -8.47 -1.71 0.05
C ARG A 568 -8.47 -3.02 -0.72
N LEU A 569 -9.36 -3.11 -1.69
CA LEU A 569 -9.27 -4.16 -2.69
C LEU A 569 -8.02 -3.99 -3.55
N LEU A 570 -7.55 -5.05 -4.17
CA LEU A 570 -6.38 -4.99 -5.06
C LEU A 570 -6.58 -3.96 -6.18
N LEU A 571 -7.76 -3.99 -6.82
CA LEU A 571 -8.17 -2.99 -7.81
C LEU A 571 -9.10 -1.98 -7.13
N ASP A 572 -8.58 -0.78 -6.91
CA ASP A 572 -9.24 0.33 -6.23
C ASP A 572 -9.18 1.61 -7.09
N LEU A 573 -9.58 2.76 -6.54
CA LEU A 573 -9.56 4.05 -7.22
C LEU A 573 -8.26 4.86 -6.98
N GLY A 574 -7.14 4.19 -6.68
CA GLY A 574 -5.86 4.87 -6.52
C GLY A 574 -5.30 5.41 -7.84
N VAL A 575 -4.62 6.55 -7.81
CA VAL A 575 -4.01 7.21 -8.98
C VAL A 575 -3.12 6.28 -9.79
N MET A 576 -2.36 5.41 -9.15
CA MET A 576 -1.46 4.46 -9.83
C MET A 576 -2.19 3.36 -10.62
N GLN A 577 -3.51 3.32 -10.66
CA GLN A 577 -4.31 2.40 -11.46
C GLN A 577 -5.09 3.08 -12.59
N GLU A 578 -5.00 4.40 -12.69
CA GLU A 578 -5.72 5.16 -13.71
C GLU A 578 -5.22 4.88 -15.13
N GLY A 579 -6.11 5.11 -16.09
CA GLY A 579 -5.80 5.10 -17.52
C GLY A 579 -5.99 3.78 -18.25
N ASP A 580 -6.30 2.65 -17.60
CA ASP A 580 -6.69 1.40 -18.27
C ASP A 580 -8.16 1.05 -17.99
N PRO A 581 -9.09 1.34 -18.93
CA PRO A 581 -10.50 1.04 -18.76
C PRO A 581 -10.80 -0.46 -18.72
N HIS A 582 -9.96 -1.28 -19.34
CA HIS A 582 -10.13 -2.75 -19.32
C HIS A 582 -9.79 -3.31 -17.93
N LEU A 583 -8.74 -2.80 -17.29
CA LEU A 583 -8.41 -3.18 -15.92
C LEU A 583 -9.49 -2.69 -14.95
N ALA A 584 -9.93 -1.44 -15.07
CA ALA A 584 -10.98 -0.88 -14.23
C ALA A 584 -12.28 -1.71 -14.30
N ALA A 585 -12.64 -2.20 -15.50
CA ALA A 585 -13.83 -3.02 -15.71
C ALA A 585 -13.72 -4.46 -15.10
N THR A 586 -12.55 -4.86 -14.61
CA THR A 586 -12.35 -6.12 -13.86
C THR A 586 -12.31 -5.90 -12.34
N ALA A 587 -12.49 -4.66 -11.87
CA ALA A 587 -12.60 -4.38 -10.45
C ALA A 587 -13.87 -5.03 -9.87
N ARG A 588 -13.76 -5.58 -8.68
CA ARG A 588 -14.92 -6.15 -7.97
C ARG A 588 -15.94 -5.06 -7.64
N PRO A 589 -17.25 -5.35 -7.73
CA PRO A 589 -18.27 -4.40 -7.36
C PRO A 589 -18.19 -4.03 -5.87
N SER A 590 -18.56 -2.79 -5.55
CA SER A 590 -18.66 -2.36 -4.15
C SER A 590 -19.90 -2.97 -3.52
N VAL A 591 -19.70 -3.77 -2.48
CA VAL A 591 -20.76 -4.41 -1.71
C VAL A 591 -20.53 -4.18 -0.22
N ALA A 592 -21.58 -4.22 0.57
CA ALA A 592 -21.50 -4.31 2.01
C ALA A 592 -21.68 -5.75 2.43
N ARG A 593 -20.79 -6.31 3.24
CA ARG A 593 -20.93 -7.66 3.81
C ARG A 593 -21.27 -7.58 5.28
N MET A 594 -22.16 -8.46 5.74
CA MET A 594 -22.57 -8.58 7.14
C MET A 594 -23.13 -9.94 7.42
N SER A 595 -23.19 -10.32 8.72
CA SER A 595 -23.85 -11.57 9.13
C SER A 595 -25.35 -11.51 8.91
N PRO A 596 -26.02 -12.66 8.69
CA PRO A 596 -27.48 -12.73 8.69
C PRO A 596 -28.12 -12.20 9.98
N GLY A 597 -27.45 -12.38 11.15
CA GLY A 597 -27.90 -11.85 12.44
C GLY A 597 -27.95 -10.35 12.47
N THR A 598 -26.88 -9.69 11.98
CA THR A 598 -26.82 -8.22 11.84
C THR A 598 -27.90 -7.72 10.88
N ALA A 599 -28.01 -8.32 9.70
CA ALA A 599 -29.02 -7.93 8.71
C ALA A 599 -30.44 -8.03 9.26
N GLN A 600 -30.76 -9.11 9.95
CA GLN A 600 -32.09 -9.32 10.60
C GLN A 600 -32.33 -8.26 11.69
N ARG A 601 -31.38 -8.01 12.56
CA ARG A 601 -31.48 -7.04 13.65
C ARG A 601 -31.84 -5.63 13.17
N PHE A 602 -31.25 -5.21 12.07
CA PHE A 602 -31.45 -3.88 11.49
C PHE A 602 -32.46 -3.87 10.33
N SER A 603 -33.14 -5.00 10.07
CA SER A 603 -34.10 -5.14 8.97
C SER A 603 -33.53 -4.79 7.60
N ILE A 604 -32.26 -5.10 7.37
CA ILE A 604 -31.56 -4.86 6.11
C ILE A 604 -32.03 -5.88 5.07
N GLY A 605 -32.39 -5.38 3.90
CA GLY A 605 -32.78 -6.17 2.72
C GLY A 605 -31.62 -6.33 1.73
N THR A 606 -31.89 -5.99 0.47
CA THR A 606 -30.91 -6.09 -0.62
C THR A 606 -29.86 -4.96 -0.62
N HIS A 607 -30.15 -3.84 0.01
CA HIS A 607 -29.26 -2.69 0.09
C HIS A 607 -29.19 -2.14 1.52
N VAL A 608 -28.05 -1.59 1.87
CA VAL A 608 -27.80 -0.94 3.16
C VAL A 608 -27.29 0.48 2.94
N ARG A 609 -27.77 1.42 3.76
CA ARG A 609 -27.17 2.73 3.97
C ARG A 609 -26.27 2.65 5.19
N ILE A 610 -25.00 2.96 5.02
CA ILE A 610 -23.98 3.08 6.07
C ILE A 610 -23.72 4.57 6.26
N GLU A 611 -23.84 5.07 7.49
CA GLU A 611 -23.73 6.50 7.79
C GLU A 611 -22.68 6.74 8.87
N GLY A 612 -21.79 7.69 8.62
CA GLY A 612 -20.76 8.21 9.52
C GLY A 612 -20.87 9.74 9.66
N PRO A 613 -19.98 10.37 10.43
CA PRO A 613 -20.02 11.83 10.64
C PRO A 613 -19.80 12.65 9.36
N GLY A 614 -19.11 12.12 8.35
CA GLY A 614 -18.87 12.80 7.06
C GLY A 614 -20.01 12.68 6.05
N GLY A 615 -20.95 11.73 6.27
CA GLY A 615 -22.04 11.47 5.32
C GLY A 615 -22.41 9.99 5.27
N PHE A 616 -22.82 9.51 4.10
CA PHE A 616 -23.24 8.12 3.96
C PHE A 616 -22.86 7.52 2.61
N VAL A 617 -22.85 6.17 2.57
CA VAL A 617 -22.80 5.38 1.35
C VAL A 617 -23.98 4.42 1.30
N GLN A 618 -24.42 4.05 0.08
CA GLN A 618 -25.44 3.03 -0.13
C GLN A 618 -24.87 1.91 -0.99
N LEU A 619 -24.95 0.69 -0.49
CA LEU A 619 -24.33 -0.47 -1.13
C LEU A 619 -25.32 -1.66 -1.19
N PRO A 620 -25.23 -2.51 -2.23
CA PRO A 620 -25.86 -3.81 -2.22
C PRO A 620 -25.26 -4.67 -1.09
N VAL A 621 -26.07 -5.59 -0.54
CA VAL A 621 -25.69 -6.41 0.61
C VAL A 621 -25.41 -7.83 0.18
N GLU A 622 -24.25 -8.34 0.62
CA GLU A 622 -23.90 -9.75 0.63
C GLU A 622 -23.95 -10.29 2.06
N LEU A 623 -24.75 -11.32 2.29
CA LEU A 623 -24.82 -11.99 3.58
C LEU A 623 -23.70 -13.02 3.67
N ASP A 624 -22.96 -12.97 4.76
CA ASP A 624 -21.83 -13.86 5.04
C ASP A 624 -22.02 -14.52 6.42
N GLU A 625 -22.27 -15.83 6.42
CA GLU A 625 -22.49 -16.60 7.64
C GLU A 625 -21.24 -16.72 8.52
N SER A 626 -20.06 -16.47 7.97
CA SER A 626 -18.78 -16.49 8.70
C SER A 626 -18.53 -15.22 9.50
N MET A 627 -19.24 -14.12 9.17
CA MET A 627 -19.01 -12.83 9.84
C MET A 627 -19.62 -12.79 11.25
N VAL A 628 -18.88 -12.13 12.14
CA VAL A 628 -19.39 -11.80 13.49
C VAL A 628 -20.54 -10.80 13.41
N ASP A 629 -21.45 -10.89 14.38
CA ASP A 629 -22.56 -9.94 14.48
C ASP A 629 -22.09 -8.53 14.84
N ASP A 630 -22.93 -7.54 14.51
CA ASP A 630 -22.70 -6.12 14.75
C ASP A 630 -21.46 -5.55 14.05
N VAL A 631 -21.14 -6.12 12.88
CA VAL A 631 -20.08 -5.63 11.97
C VAL A 631 -20.67 -5.46 10.57
N VAL A 632 -20.25 -4.42 9.89
CA VAL A 632 -20.42 -4.21 8.45
C VAL A 632 -19.06 -4.04 7.80
N TRP A 633 -18.77 -4.84 6.77
CA TRP A 633 -17.60 -4.64 5.92
C TRP A 633 -17.99 -3.87 4.66
N ALA A 634 -17.16 -2.92 4.25
CA ALA A 634 -17.26 -2.23 2.96
C ALA A 634 -15.87 -1.92 2.40
N PRO A 635 -15.67 -1.86 1.06
CA PRO A 635 -14.37 -1.58 0.48
C PRO A 635 -13.93 -0.13 0.78
N MET A 636 -12.65 0.05 1.10
CA MET A 636 -12.10 1.34 1.57
C MET A 636 -12.16 2.44 0.51
N ASN A 637 -11.86 2.10 -0.76
CA ASN A 637 -11.73 3.09 -1.84
C ASN A 637 -12.09 2.48 -3.20
N SER A 638 -13.38 2.23 -3.39
CA SER A 638 -13.93 1.65 -4.62
C SER A 638 -15.01 2.54 -5.21
N GLU A 639 -15.45 2.24 -6.44
CA GLU A 639 -16.51 3.00 -7.07
C GLU A 639 -17.79 2.98 -6.23
N GLY A 640 -18.33 4.16 -5.94
CA GLY A 640 -19.51 4.31 -5.06
C GLY A 640 -19.22 4.13 -3.55
N CYS A 641 -17.97 3.90 -3.14
CA CYS A 641 -17.60 3.73 -1.74
C CYS A 641 -16.16 4.21 -1.47
N ARG A 642 -16.03 5.40 -0.88
CA ARG A 642 -14.75 5.98 -0.45
C ARG A 642 -14.85 6.32 1.03
N ILE A 643 -14.54 5.34 1.88
CA ILE A 643 -14.83 5.34 3.32
C ILE A 643 -14.34 6.63 4.01
N TYR A 644 -13.08 7.01 3.85
CA TYR A 644 -12.55 8.23 4.49
C TYR A 644 -13.25 9.49 4.02
N ARG A 645 -13.55 9.58 2.73
CA ARG A 645 -14.17 10.75 2.13
C ARG A 645 -15.66 10.85 2.42
N ASP A 646 -16.37 9.71 2.29
CA ASP A 646 -17.83 9.69 2.26
C ASP A 646 -18.42 9.49 3.68
N LEU A 647 -17.70 8.79 4.58
CA LEU A 647 -18.13 8.58 5.96
C LEU A 647 -17.36 9.42 6.99
N GLY A 648 -16.16 9.90 6.67
CA GLY A 648 -15.29 10.63 7.59
C GLY A 648 -14.69 9.79 8.71
N VAL A 649 -14.73 8.45 8.58
CA VAL A 649 -14.21 7.48 9.56
C VAL A 649 -13.48 6.36 8.84
N GLY A 650 -12.83 5.47 9.59
CA GLY A 650 -12.08 4.33 9.05
C GLY A 650 -12.35 3.04 9.80
N TYR A 651 -11.45 2.08 9.61
CA TYR A 651 -11.48 0.76 10.24
C TYR A 651 -11.72 0.84 11.75
N GLY A 652 -12.61 -0.01 12.27
CA GLY A 652 -12.90 -0.14 13.70
C GLY A 652 -13.86 0.91 14.28
N HIS A 653 -14.22 1.95 13.54
CA HIS A 653 -15.14 2.98 14.02
C HIS A 653 -16.60 2.47 14.07
N ALA A 654 -17.39 3.08 14.95
CA ALA A 654 -18.82 2.86 14.98
C ALA A 654 -19.50 3.64 13.84
N VAL A 655 -20.43 2.98 13.16
CA VAL A 655 -21.27 3.56 12.09
C VAL A 655 -22.72 3.13 12.29
N SER A 656 -23.65 3.96 11.81
CA SER A 656 -25.06 3.60 11.78
C SER A 656 -25.39 2.87 10.48
N ILE A 657 -26.27 1.85 10.54
CA ILE A 657 -26.79 1.19 9.35
C ILE A 657 -28.31 1.22 9.31
N ALA A 658 -28.87 1.38 8.12
CA ALA A 658 -30.31 1.39 7.89
C ALA A 658 -30.66 0.73 6.54
N PRO A 659 -31.88 0.19 6.39
CA PRO A 659 -32.35 -0.30 5.11
C PRO A 659 -32.31 0.79 4.03
N ALA A 660 -31.87 0.42 2.82
CA ALA A 660 -31.89 1.30 1.65
C ALA A 660 -32.67 0.64 0.52
N ILE A 661 -33.19 1.47 -0.40
CA ILE A 661 -33.92 1.05 -1.59
C ILE A 661 -32.99 1.21 -2.80
N GLU A 662 -33.01 0.26 -3.72
CA GLU A 662 -32.32 0.33 -5.00
C GLU A 662 -32.72 1.61 -5.77
N GLY A 663 -31.73 2.46 -6.12
CA GLY A 663 -31.98 3.66 -6.93
C GLY A 663 -32.19 4.98 -6.17
N GLY A 664 -32.02 5.02 -4.88
CA GLY A 664 -31.95 6.27 -4.10
C GLY A 664 -30.60 6.97 -4.35
N SER A 665 -30.55 7.91 -5.32
CA SER A 665 -29.37 8.77 -5.49
C SER A 665 -29.15 9.67 -4.28
N ALA A 666 -27.87 9.86 -3.92
CA ALA A 666 -27.42 10.83 -2.92
C ALA A 666 -27.82 12.27 -3.27
#